data_0bf2c116b04c0c60c8176cbbe45af891
#
_entry.id   0bf2c116b04c0c60c8176cbbe45af891
#
_cell.length_a   1.000
_cell.length_b   1.000
_cell.length_c   1.000
_cell.angle_alpha   90.00
_cell.angle_beta   90.00
_cell.angle_gamma   90.00
#
_symmetry.space_group_name_H-M   'P 1'
#
loop_
_entity.id
_entity.type
_entity.pdbx_description
1 polymer ?
#
loop_
_entity_poly.entity_id
_entity_poly.type
_entity_poly.pdbx_seq_one_letter_code
_entity_poly.pdbx_strand_id
1 'polypeptide(L)'
;MILKDYQSQALNWLEKYFRNCRACKNPRQAYEETTQEWKGMRLNYAPLSTLPETPYVCLRIPTGGGKTLISGLAIERANRSLLFTRHSLTLWLVPSEPIREQTLRMLREPGELLHQSVFSALGEVEVMDIDEALRMKSHVLAGASVIIVSTMQSFKQAETDRLTVYKQNTDMQEHFEGITDAAVIGNQSLVDALRLRHPFIIVDEAHNQGTQLAFDTLARLEPSAILELTATPDRKLQPSNVLFSVSAASLHAEDMIKMPLEVVRRESWKDTLRDSIACLNMLQQKANAEQDATGEYMRPIMLLQAERKDSEHETLVPETVKRSLIEDFGVPEKEIAIATGVQDDLSDHGNILAPECPVRFIITVDKLREGWDCPFAYVLCSFRNTTSSTAAEQILGRILRMPHAQRKTQQELNEAYAFVTSTNFVATVESLRDGLVRSGFERQETNELLHAVDAGDERTLFNAAPSVTYESPELPPPDVLAGNLSEHVEITPEEFKVTLKGDFSPTLATRLENAFTTSEGKEAARKALARLRGEHPVPTKSPAERGESFSVPLLAIKQGSIFEPFEETHLLEGEWRLLDYSLELSDAEFPKPAIRAQGGRIVLKDEHVRFEHIEQIEHQLAMFDYQSDHDQLWLVSWLERNLYDESIIPDEKAAFLNGAVTALIGKRGLTIEELLYAKFRLREALERKMQDAKQEAMKNVYQTLMVVENNFSVRSDVGMVFQNGRYAYDSIYSGSIELPKHFFPQIGNLHEKGEEFECAHFIATELPGVQYWIRNVERKPTSFSLQTST
;
A
#
# COMPACT_ATOMS: atom_id res chain seq x y z
N MET A 1 1.28 -29.28 -10.50
CA MET A 1 0.34 -28.21 -10.08
C MET A 1 -0.81 -28.15 -11.05
N ILE A 2 -2.04 -28.01 -10.57
CA ILE A 2 -3.25 -27.83 -11.41
C ILE A 2 -3.63 -26.35 -11.32
N LEU A 3 -3.57 -25.66 -12.46
CA LEU A 3 -4.09 -24.30 -12.56
C LEU A 3 -5.62 -24.33 -12.41
N LYS A 4 -6.18 -23.27 -11.83
CA LYS A 4 -7.61 -23.04 -11.83
C LYS A 4 -8.11 -22.80 -13.25
N ASP A 5 -9.37 -23.11 -13.52
CA ASP A 5 -9.91 -23.05 -14.88
C ASP A 5 -9.76 -21.68 -15.51
N TYR A 6 -10.08 -20.60 -14.78
CA TYR A 6 -9.91 -19.24 -15.30
C TYR A 6 -8.44 -18.86 -15.56
N GLN A 7 -7.49 -19.38 -14.77
CA GLN A 7 -6.05 -19.16 -14.99
C GLN A 7 -5.60 -19.84 -16.27
N SER A 8 -6.04 -21.08 -16.48
CA SER A 8 -5.80 -21.80 -17.71
C SER A 8 -6.42 -21.12 -18.91
N GLN A 9 -7.65 -20.63 -18.79
CA GLN A 9 -8.34 -19.87 -19.84
C GLN A 9 -7.61 -18.57 -20.16
N ALA A 10 -7.21 -17.79 -19.14
CA ALA A 10 -6.47 -16.55 -19.34
C ALA A 10 -5.18 -16.77 -20.14
N LEU A 11 -4.41 -17.78 -19.74
CA LEU A 11 -3.17 -18.16 -20.44
C LEU A 11 -3.42 -18.68 -21.86
N ASN A 12 -4.48 -19.47 -22.08
CA ASN A 12 -4.82 -19.98 -23.40
C ASN A 12 -5.27 -18.86 -24.36
N TRP A 13 -6.07 -17.89 -23.89
CA TRP A 13 -6.44 -16.73 -24.70
C TRP A 13 -5.27 -15.81 -24.98
N LEU A 14 -4.38 -15.63 -24.02
CA LEU A 14 -3.11 -14.89 -24.23
C LEU A 14 -2.24 -15.58 -25.27
N GLU A 15 -2.06 -16.89 -25.16
CA GLU A 15 -1.31 -17.69 -26.14
C GLU A 15 -1.91 -17.58 -27.54
N LYS A 16 -3.24 -17.64 -27.64
CA LYS A 16 -3.93 -17.50 -28.93
C LYS A 16 -3.71 -16.13 -29.53
N TYR A 17 -3.84 -15.07 -28.73
CA TYR A 17 -3.53 -13.72 -29.16
C TYR A 17 -2.11 -13.60 -29.70
N PHE A 18 -1.13 -14.16 -29.00
CA PHE A 18 0.27 -14.15 -29.43
C PHE A 18 0.49 -14.91 -30.73
N ARG A 19 -0.16 -16.04 -30.92
CA ARG A 19 -0.13 -16.77 -32.20
C ARG A 19 -0.73 -15.93 -33.34
N ASN A 20 -1.85 -15.28 -33.08
CA ASN A 20 -2.50 -14.41 -34.06
C ASN A 20 -1.61 -13.20 -34.38
N CYS A 21 -0.98 -12.55 -33.38
CA CYS A 21 -0.01 -11.46 -33.63
C CYS A 21 1.11 -11.89 -34.56
N ARG A 22 1.65 -13.08 -34.35
CA ARG A 22 2.71 -13.62 -35.20
C ARG A 22 2.23 -13.94 -36.62
N ALA A 23 1.01 -14.48 -36.74
CA ALA A 23 0.45 -14.86 -38.04
C ALA A 23 0.08 -13.62 -38.88
N CYS A 24 -0.62 -12.65 -38.27
CA CYS A 24 -1.10 -11.45 -38.97
C CYS A 24 -0.05 -10.34 -39.05
N LYS A 25 0.98 -10.36 -38.18
CA LYS A 25 1.94 -9.26 -37.96
C LYS A 25 1.25 -7.90 -37.72
N ASN A 26 0.06 -7.94 -37.16
CA ASN A 26 -0.76 -6.80 -36.84
C ASN A 26 -1.49 -7.03 -35.48
N PRO A 27 -1.07 -6.37 -34.41
CA PRO A 27 -1.64 -6.58 -33.07
C PRO A 27 -3.14 -6.24 -33.00
N ARG A 28 -3.60 -5.22 -33.74
CA ARG A 28 -5.00 -4.85 -33.81
C ARG A 28 -5.86 -5.95 -34.39
N GLN A 29 -5.49 -6.45 -35.57
CA GLN A 29 -6.21 -7.54 -36.22
C GLN A 29 -6.22 -8.79 -35.31
N ALA A 30 -5.07 -9.14 -34.74
CA ALA A 30 -4.94 -10.27 -33.83
C ALA A 30 -5.87 -10.15 -32.62
N TYR A 31 -5.98 -8.95 -32.06
CA TYR A 31 -6.86 -8.68 -30.90
C TYR A 31 -8.33 -8.79 -31.28
N GLU A 32 -8.74 -8.18 -32.40
CA GLU A 32 -10.12 -8.21 -32.91
C GLU A 32 -10.57 -9.64 -33.22
N GLU A 33 -9.70 -10.44 -33.85
CA GLU A 33 -9.99 -11.87 -34.15
C GLU A 33 -10.08 -12.70 -32.88
N THR A 34 -9.16 -12.48 -31.93
CA THR A 34 -9.15 -13.23 -30.66
C THR A 34 -10.38 -12.89 -29.83
N THR A 35 -10.76 -11.60 -29.73
CA THR A 35 -11.94 -11.19 -28.97
C THR A 35 -13.25 -11.59 -29.65
N GLN A 36 -13.30 -11.63 -31.00
CA GLN A 36 -14.44 -12.17 -31.76
C GLN A 36 -14.71 -13.63 -31.37
N GLU A 37 -13.66 -14.42 -31.25
CA GLU A 37 -13.81 -15.84 -30.89
C GLU A 37 -14.18 -16.03 -29.43
N TRP A 38 -13.61 -15.22 -28.53
CA TRP A 38 -13.89 -15.36 -27.08
C TRP A 38 -15.23 -14.78 -26.67
N LYS A 39 -15.56 -13.55 -27.13
CA LYS A 39 -16.77 -12.81 -26.71
C LYS A 39 -17.88 -12.80 -27.74
N GLY A 40 -17.67 -13.38 -28.91
CA GLY A 40 -18.60 -13.28 -30.03
C GLY A 40 -18.66 -11.92 -30.69
N MET A 41 -17.80 -10.97 -30.28
CA MET A 41 -17.73 -9.61 -30.86
C MET A 41 -16.28 -9.14 -30.96
N ARG A 42 -15.99 -8.34 -31.98
CA ARG A 42 -14.70 -7.66 -32.12
C ARG A 42 -14.66 -6.47 -31.17
N LEU A 43 -13.67 -6.44 -30.31
CA LEU A 43 -13.41 -5.29 -29.45
C LEU A 43 -12.41 -4.35 -30.13
N ASN A 44 -12.60 -3.04 -29.92
CA ASN A 44 -11.68 -2.04 -30.43
C ASN A 44 -10.32 -2.16 -29.73
N TYR A 45 -9.26 -2.17 -30.51
CA TYR A 45 -7.89 -2.16 -30.03
C TYR A 45 -7.35 -0.73 -29.98
N ALA A 46 -6.82 -0.33 -28.83
CA ALA A 46 -6.15 0.95 -28.62
C ALA A 46 -4.63 0.73 -28.62
N PRO A 47 -3.91 0.95 -29.74
CA PRO A 47 -2.47 0.82 -29.78
C PRO A 47 -1.81 1.91 -28.91
N LEU A 48 -0.62 1.64 -28.40
CA LEU A 48 0.22 2.70 -27.84
C LEU A 48 0.64 3.63 -28.98
N SER A 49 0.44 4.94 -28.81
CA SER A 49 0.73 5.93 -29.85
C SER A 49 2.19 5.91 -30.32
N THR A 50 3.11 5.58 -29.40
CA THR A 50 4.56 5.49 -29.64
C THR A 50 5.01 4.12 -30.13
N LEU A 51 4.19 3.08 -29.98
CA LEU A 51 4.48 1.68 -30.32
C LEU A 51 3.28 0.98 -30.98
N PRO A 52 2.78 1.47 -32.13
CA PRO A 52 1.49 0.99 -32.70
C PRO A 52 1.56 -0.48 -33.16
N GLU A 53 2.75 -0.98 -33.48
CA GLU A 53 2.96 -2.35 -33.95
C GLU A 53 3.31 -3.35 -32.84
N THR A 54 3.51 -2.86 -31.60
CA THR A 54 3.83 -3.72 -30.47
C THR A 54 2.56 -4.31 -29.86
N PRO A 55 2.47 -5.62 -29.68
CA PRO A 55 1.37 -6.27 -28.97
C PRO A 55 1.23 -5.72 -27.55
N TYR A 56 0.05 -5.17 -27.23
CA TYR A 56 -0.26 -4.56 -25.96
C TYR A 56 -1.63 -5.03 -25.47
N VAL A 57 -1.66 -5.86 -24.44
CA VAL A 57 -2.90 -6.43 -23.91
C VAL A 57 -2.94 -6.46 -22.40
N CYS A 58 -4.14 -6.51 -21.85
CA CYS A 58 -4.43 -6.54 -20.44
C CYS A 58 -5.21 -7.82 -20.06
N LEU A 59 -4.80 -8.46 -18.97
CA LEU A 59 -5.60 -9.45 -18.27
C LEU A 59 -6.21 -8.79 -17.03
N ARG A 60 -7.53 -8.64 -17.03
CA ARG A 60 -8.24 -8.12 -15.85
C ARG A 60 -8.50 -9.24 -14.86
N ILE A 61 -7.80 -9.23 -13.75
CA ILE A 61 -7.90 -10.24 -12.70
C ILE A 61 -8.02 -9.52 -11.35
N PRO A 62 -9.09 -9.74 -10.58
CA PRO A 62 -9.25 -9.12 -9.27
C PRO A 62 -8.13 -9.51 -8.29
N THR A 63 -8.02 -8.75 -7.20
CA THR A 63 -7.09 -9.07 -6.11
C THR A 63 -7.40 -10.45 -5.55
N GLY A 64 -6.35 -11.24 -5.27
CA GLY A 64 -6.51 -12.64 -4.84
C GLY A 64 -6.60 -13.66 -5.97
N GLY A 65 -6.75 -13.23 -7.24
CA GLY A 65 -6.88 -14.12 -8.40
C GLY A 65 -5.58 -14.70 -8.94
N GLY A 66 -4.45 -14.61 -8.22
CA GLY A 66 -3.18 -15.22 -8.63
C GLY A 66 -2.48 -14.53 -9.82
N LYS A 67 -2.61 -13.21 -9.94
CA LYS A 67 -1.95 -12.40 -10.99
C LYS A 67 -0.49 -12.75 -11.16
N THR A 68 0.26 -12.81 -10.06
CA THR A 68 1.71 -13.08 -10.08
C THR A 68 2.05 -14.43 -10.69
N LEU A 69 1.27 -15.47 -10.42
CA LEU A 69 1.45 -16.80 -11.00
C LEU A 69 1.17 -16.78 -12.52
N ILE A 70 0.09 -16.11 -12.93
CA ILE A 70 -0.27 -15.98 -14.35
C ILE A 70 0.81 -15.17 -15.08
N SER A 71 1.36 -14.11 -14.47
CA SER A 71 2.47 -13.32 -15.00
C SER A 71 3.70 -14.19 -15.31
N GLY A 72 4.11 -15.00 -14.35
CA GLY A 72 5.26 -15.89 -14.53
C GLY A 72 5.06 -16.91 -15.64
N LEU A 73 3.88 -17.51 -15.72
CA LEU A 73 3.54 -18.50 -16.77
C LEU A 73 3.29 -17.86 -18.13
N ALA A 74 2.92 -16.57 -18.18
CA ALA A 74 2.78 -15.82 -19.43
C ALA A 74 4.10 -15.71 -20.20
N ILE A 75 5.25 -15.75 -19.51
CA ILE A 75 6.57 -15.71 -20.14
C ILE A 75 6.76 -16.92 -21.05
N GLU A 76 6.42 -18.12 -20.60
CA GLU A 76 6.50 -19.32 -21.43
C GLU A 76 5.56 -19.22 -22.64
N ARG A 77 4.33 -18.69 -22.44
CA ARG A 77 3.39 -18.48 -23.56
C ARG A 77 3.93 -17.51 -24.59
N ALA A 78 4.58 -16.42 -24.15
CA ALA A 78 5.24 -15.46 -25.03
C ALA A 78 6.41 -16.12 -25.78
N ASN A 79 7.27 -16.85 -25.08
CA ASN A 79 8.41 -17.54 -25.67
C ASN A 79 7.97 -18.50 -26.78
N ARG A 80 6.96 -19.32 -26.51
CA ARG A 80 6.50 -20.36 -27.43
C ARG A 80 5.70 -19.80 -28.60
N SER A 81 4.86 -18.81 -28.37
CA SER A 81 3.83 -18.45 -29.35
C SER A 81 4.07 -17.14 -30.08
N LEU A 82 4.84 -16.21 -29.46
CA LEU A 82 5.16 -14.90 -30.05
C LEU A 82 6.64 -14.82 -30.49
N LEU A 83 7.55 -15.03 -29.53
CA LEU A 83 8.98 -14.80 -29.71
C LEU A 83 9.67 -15.96 -30.44
N PHE A 84 9.14 -17.15 -30.30
CA PHE A 84 9.70 -18.39 -30.87
C PHE A 84 11.16 -18.61 -30.45
N THR A 85 11.41 -18.35 -29.20
CA THR A 85 12.72 -18.52 -28.56
C THR A 85 12.65 -19.45 -27.38
N ARG A 86 13.76 -20.10 -27.07
CA ARG A 86 13.89 -20.89 -25.86
C ARG A 86 14.19 -20.02 -24.65
N HIS A 87 14.97 -18.97 -24.85
CA HIS A 87 15.38 -18.04 -23.80
C HIS A 87 14.98 -16.63 -24.20
N SER A 88 14.34 -15.92 -23.29
CA SER A 88 13.90 -14.54 -23.48
C SER A 88 14.38 -13.63 -22.36
N LEU A 89 14.35 -12.35 -22.64
CA LEU A 89 14.52 -11.30 -21.66
C LEU A 89 13.14 -10.76 -21.27
N THR A 90 12.78 -10.87 -20.01
CA THR A 90 11.53 -10.33 -19.47
C THR A 90 11.84 -9.22 -18.48
N LEU A 91 11.18 -8.08 -18.63
CA LEU A 91 11.18 -7.01 -17.65
C LEU A 91 9.83 -7.01 -16.92
N TRP A 92 9.84 -7.35 -15.64
CA TRP A 92 8.65 -7.40 -14.82
C TRP A 92 8.58 -6.18 -13.92
N LEU A 93 7.69 -5.27 -14.27
CA LEU A 93 7.50 -4.00 -13.59
C LEU A 93 6.38 -4.11 -12.54
N VAL A 94 6.73 -3.81 -11.30
CA VAL A 94 5.82 -3.85 -10.16
C VAL A 94 5.61 -2.43 -9.59
N PRO A 95 4.51 -2.18 -8.86
CA PRO A 95 4.15 -0.82 -8.44
C PRO A 95 5.03 -0.24 -7.34
N SER A 96 5.65 -1.08 -6.49
CA SER A 96 6.38 -0.60 -5.31
C SER A 96 7.51 -1.53 -4.89
N GLU A 97 8.42 -1.01 -4.11
CA GLU A 97 9.61 -1.71 -3.61
C GLU A 97 9.28 -2.95 -2.77
N PRO A 98 8.32 -2.91 -1.81
CA PRO A 98 7.94 -4.12 -1.08
C PRO A 98 7.40 -5.23 -1.97
N ILE A 99 6.66 -4.89 -3.04
CA ILE A 99 6.17 -5.88 -4.00
C ILE A 99 7.33 -6.43 -4.85
N ARG A 100 8.32 -5.59 -5.19
CA ARG A 100 9.54 -6.03 -5.89
C ARG A 100 10.27 -7.09 -5.07
N GLU A 101 10.57 -6.80 -3.81
CA GLU A 101 11.24 -7.73 -2.91
C GLU A 101 10.46 -9.04 -2.75
N GLN A 102 9.15 -8.95 -2.57
CA GLN A 102 8.28 -10.13 -2.49
C GLN A 102 8.34 -10.96 -3.78
N THR A 103 8.22 -10.31 -4.94
CA THR A 103 8.24 -11.00 -6.24
C THR A 103 9.59 -11.66 -6.49
N LEU A 104 10.71 -10.99 -6.17
CA LEU A 104 12.04 -11.54 -6.23
C LEU A 104 12.18 -12.76 -5.33
N ARG A 105 11.72 -12.69 -4.09
CA ARG A 105 11.74 -13.82 -3.16
C ARG A 105 10.95 -15.01 -3.72
N MET A 106 9.71 -14.78 -4.15
CA MET A 106 8.84 -15.83 -4.70
C MET A 106 9.41 -16.48 -5.97
N LEU A 107 10.20 -15.73 -6.77
CA LEU A 107 10.87 -16.26 -7.94
C LEU A 107 12.18 -16.99 -7.61
N ARG A 108 12.88 -16.62 -6.53
CA ARG A 108 14.21 -17.14 -6.18
C ARG A 108 14.16 -18.34 -5.22
N GLU A 109 13.18 -18.38 -4.31
CA GLU A 109 13.11 -19.45 -3.31
C GLU A 109 12.51 -20.75 -3.90
N PRO A 110 13.25 -21.87 -3.91
CA PRO A 110 12.78 -23.13 -4.53
C PRO A 110 11.52 -23.71 -3.88
N GLY A 111 11.20 -23.32 -2.62
CA GLY A 111 9.98 -23.72 -1.92
C GLY A 111 8.73 -23.01 -2.40
N GLU A 112 8.87 -21.87 -3.08
CA GLU A 112 7.75 -21.06 -3.52
C GLU A 112 7.08 -21.63 -4.79
N LEU A 113 5.76 -21.53 -4.83
CA LEU A 113 4.96 -22.02 -5.95
C LEU A 113 5.31 -21.34 -7.27
N LEU A 114 5.58 -20.03 -7.23
CA LEU A 114 5.96 -19.25 -8.41
C LEU A 114 7.28 -19.74 -8.98
N HIS A 115 8.30 -19.93 -8.13
CA HIS A 115 9.58 -20.49 -8.52
C HIS A 115 9.40 -21.83 -9.25
N GLN A 116 8.75 -22.78 -8.57
CA GLN A 116 8.55 -24.13 -9.14
C GLN A 116 7.84 -24.08 -10.50
N SER A 117 6.80 -23.24 -10.61
CA SER A 117 6.01 -23.13 -11.83
C SER A 117 6.80 -22.51 -12.99
N VAL A 118 7.53 -21.43 -12.73
CA VAL A 118 8.30 -20.69 -13.73
C VAL A 118 9.49 -21.52 -14.20
N PHE A 119 10.26 -22.12 -13.28
CA PHE A 119 11.42 -22.92 -13.61
C PHE A 119 11.04 -24.24 -14.31
N SER A 120 9.90 -24.84 -13.91
CA SER A 120 9.36 -26.01 -14.64
C SER A 120 8.93 -25.67 -16.06
N ALA A 121 8.39 -24.46 -16.30
CA ALA A 121 7.91 -24.05 -17.61
C ALA A 121 9.03 -23.56 -18.56
N LEU A 122 10.03 -22.85 -18.03
CA LEU A 122 11.08 -22.20 -18.82
C LEU A 122 12.40 -22.99 -18.86
N GLY A 123 12.66 -23.86 -17.87
CA GLY A 123 13.92 -24.56 -17.70
C GLY A 123 14.99 -23.70 -17.03
N GLU A 124 16.03 -23.31 -17.76
CA GLU A 124 17.08 -22.43 -17.23
C GLU A 124 16.55 -20.99 -17.10
N VAL A 125 16.57 -20.47 -15.87
CA VAL A 125 16.06 -19.13 -15.54
C VAL A 125 17.03 -18.41 -14.62
N GLU A 126 17.35 -17.17 -14.97
CA GLU A 126 18.07 -16.22 -14.12
C GLU A 126 17.13 -15.10 -13.68
N VAL A 127 17.02 -14.88 -12.37
CA VAL A 127 16.17 -13.84 -11.79
C VAL A 127 17.05 -12.75 -11.21
N MET A 128 16.92 -11.54 -11.71
CA MET A 128 17.75 -10.39 -11.36
C MET A 128 16.90 -9.22 -10.83
N ASP A 129 17.48 -8.49 -9.91
CA ASP A 129 17.05 -7.12 -9.62
C ASP A 129 17.79 -6.14 -10.55
N ILE A 130 17.54 -4.83 -10.36
CA ILE A 130 18.16 -3.79 -11.19
C ILE A 130 19.68 -3.72 -11.01
N ASP A 131 20.20 -3.91 -9.81
CA ASP A 131 21.64 -3.82 -9.53
C ASP A 131 22.38 -5.01 -10.12
N GLU A 132 21.80 -6.19 -10.11
CA GLU A 132 22.32 -7.36 -10.77
C GLU A 132 22.24 -7.22 -12.29
N ALA A 133 21.12 -6.67 -12.80
CA ALA A 133 20.94 -6.42 -14.24
C ALA A 133 21.96 -5.42 -14.79
N LEU A 134 22.37 -4.41 -14.01
CA LEU A 134 23.45 -3.47 -14.39
C LEU A 134 24.81 -4.16 -14.58
N ARG A 135 24.98 -5.39 -14.09
CA ARG A 135 26.20 -6.21 -14.22
C ARG A 135 25.97 -7.46 -15.05
N MET A 136 24.82 -7.56 -15.72
CA MET A 136 24.45 -8.71 -16.51
C MET A 136 25.41 -8.92 -17.69
N LYS A 137 25.94 -10.11 -17.83
CA LYS A 137 26.81 -10.47 -18.95
C LYS A 137 26.05 -11.00 -20.16
N SER A 138 26.55 -10.73 -21.35
CA SER A 138 25.86 -11.08 -22.60
C SER A 138 25.60 -12.59 -22.74
N HIS A 139 26.50 -13.45 -22.24
CA HIS A 139 26.39 -14.89 -22.33
C HIS A 139 25.23 -15.46 -21.47
N VAL A 140 24.78 -14.77 -20.43
CA VAL A 140 23.64 -15.20 -19.60
C VAL A 140 22.38 -15.30 -20.46
N LEU A 141 22.16 -14.31 -21.35
CA LEU A 141 21.02 -14.27 -22.26
C LEU A 141 21.03 -15.39 -23.31
N ALA A 142 22.18 -15.99 -23.57
CA ALA A 142 22.31 -17.14 -24.48
C ALA A 142 21.95 -18.47 -23.78
N GLY A 143 22.17 -18.56 -22.47
CA GLY A 143 22.04 -19.81 -21.70
C GLY A 143 20.73 -19.94 -20.91
N ALA A 144 20.07 -18.86 -20.59
CA ALA A 144 18.88 -18.85 -19.73
C ALA A 144 17.86 -17.80 -20.14
N SER A 145 16.61 -18.00 -19.75
CA SER A 145 15.60 -16.93 -19.72
C SER A 145 15.90 -16.00 -18.56
N VAL A 146 16.02 -14.71 -18.83
CA VAL A 146 16.31 -13.70 -17.82
C VAL A 146 15.04 -12.95 -17.43
N ILE A 147 14.77 -12.89 -16.14
CA ILE A 147 13.64 -12.14 -15.57
C ILE A 147 14.21 -11.02 -14.68
N ILE A 148 14.08 -9.78 -15.13
CA ILE A 148 14.46 -8.60 -14.34
C ILE A 148 13.21 -8.07 -13.65
N VAL A 149 13.21 -8.03 -12.32
CA VAL A 149 12.10 -7.48 -11.54
C VAL A 149 12.49 -6.10 -11.03
N SER A 150 11.68 -5.10 -11.37
CA SER A 150 11.95 -3.71 -11.03
C SER A 150 10.67 -2.92 -10.79
N THR A 151 10.81 -1.71 -10.25
CA THR A 151 9.72 -0.74 -10.23
C THR A 151 9.74 0.11 -11.50
N MET A 152 8.59 0.70 -11.85
CA MET A 152 8.53 1.63 -12.98
C MET A 152 9.40 2.87 -12.73
N GLN A 153 9.54 3.31 -11.48
CA GLN A 153 10.34 4.47 -11.09
C GLN A 153 11.81 4.34 -11.51
N SER A 154 12.35 3.12 -11.52
CA SER A 154 13.73 2.88 -11.95
C SER A 154 13.99 3.25 -13.41
N PHE A 155 12.94 3.38 -14.22
CA PHE A 155 13.02 3.69 -15.66
C PHE A 155 12.31 4.98 -16.04
N LYS A 156 11.40 5.49 -15.19
CA LYS A 156 10.48 6.57 -15.52
C LYS A 156 11.11 7.93 -15.29
N GLN A 157 11.66 8.54 -16.36
CA GLN A 157 12.12 9.94 -16.35
C GLN A 157 11.93 10.63 -17.71
N ALA A 158 11.70 11.94 -17.67
CA ALA A 158 11.63 12.77 -18.87
C ALA A 158 13.04 13.01 -19.47
N GLU A 159 14.01 13.35 -18.62
CA GLU A 159 15.42 13.48 -18.98
C GLU A 159 16.19 12.25 -18.52
N THR A 160 16.66 11.45 -19.47
CA THR A 160 17.19 10.10 -19.25
C THR A 160 18.55 10.04 -18.58
N ASP A 161 19.32 11.15 -18.57
CA ASP A 161 20.74 11.14 -18.16
C ASP A 161 20.96 10.99 -16.64
N ARG A 162 19.90 10.84 -15.89
CA ARG A 162 19.91 10.89 -14.43
C ARG A 162 19.79 9.53 -13.78
N LEU A 163 18.95 8.65 -14.33
CA LEU A 163 18.80 7.30 -13.81
C LEU A 163 19.98 6.44 -14.23
N THR A 164 20.46 5.64 -13.32
CA THR A 164 21.58 4.71 -13.48
C THR A 164 21.41 3.81 -14.69
N VAL A 165 20.18 3.39 -14.96
CA VAL A 165 19.83 2.49 -16.06
C VAL A 165 20.07 3.08 -17.46
N TYR A 166 20.10 4.42 -17.60
CA TYR A 166 20.35 5.13 -18.86
C TYR A 166 21.80 5.59 -19.01
N LYS A 167 22.61 5.49 -17.95
CA LYS A 167 23.99 5.94 -17.97
C LYS A 167 24.90 4.90 -18.62
N GLN A 168 25.98 5.37 -19.21
CA GLN A 168 27.00 4.51 -19.78
C GLN A 168 27.54 3.56 -18.70
N ASN A 169 27.59 2.27 -19.04
CA ASN A 169 28.01 1.24 -18.12
C ASN A 169 29.00 0.32 -18.81
N THR A 170 30.21 0.20 -18.27
CA THR A 170 31.26 -0.64 -18.80
C THR A 170 30.89 -2.12 -18.87
N ASP A 171 30.12 -2.62 -17.90
CA ASP A 171 29.64 -4.00 -17.88
C ASP A 171 28.67 -4.31 -19.03
N MET A 172 28.02 -3.29 -19.59
CA MET A 172 27.09 -3.46 -20.72
C MET A 172 27.82 -3.49 -22.09
N GLN A 173 29.09 -3.11 -22.20
CA GLN A 173 29.81 -3.00 -23.49
C GLN A 173 29.83 -4.30 -24.28
N GLU A 174 29.98 -5.45 -23.61
CA GLU A 174 29.99 -6.76 -24.27
C GLU A 174 28.67 -7.12 -25.01
N HIS A 175 27.55 -6.50 -24.62
CA HIS A 175 26.27 -6.69 -25.31
C HIS A 175 26.24 -6.08 -26.71
N PHE A 176 27.14 -5.13 -26.97
CA PHE A 176 27.24 -4.38 -28.23
C PHE A 176 28.44 -4.81 -29.10
N GLU A 177 29.17 -5.85 -28.69
CA GLU A 177 30.28 -6.36 -29.50
C GLU A 177 29.82 -6.78 -30.90
N GLY A 178 30.52 -6.28 -31.91
CA GLY A 178 30.21 -6.55 -33.33
C GLY A 178 29.11 -5.63 -33.93
N ILE A 179 28.50 -4.77 -33.15
CA ILE A 179 27.53 -3.78 -33.64
C ILE A 179 28.26 -2.50 -34.00
N THR A 180 28.00 -1.99 -35.20
CA THR A 180 28.65 -0.78 -35.72
C THR A 180 27.72 0.42 -35.85
N ASP A 181 26.42 0.20 -35.73
CA ASP A 181 25.40 1.25 -35.80
C ASP A 181 25.34 2.02 -34.50
N ALA A 182 25.77 3.28 -34.53
CA ALA A 182 25.80 4.14 -33.35
C ALA A 182 24.41 4.40 -32.74
N ALA A 183 23.35 4.39 -33.56
CA ALA A 183 21.98 4.55 -33.05
C ALA A 183 21.49 3.33 -32.26
N VAL A 184 22.00 2.14 -32.60
CA VAL A 184 21.73 0.90 -31.89
C VAL A 184 22.54 0.81 -30.60
N ILE A 185 23.83 1.21 -30.65
CA ILE A 185 24.74 1.18 -29.51
C ILE A 185 24.30 2.14 -28.42
N GLY A 186 23.78 3.32 -28.78
CA GLY A 186 23.36 4.35 -27.83
C GLY A 186 24.46 4.77 -26.86
N ASN A 187 24.14 4.88 -25.58
CA ASN A 187 25.09 5.17 -24.50
C ASN A 187 25.75 3.92 -23.92
N GLN A 188 25.48 2.74 -24.44
CA GLN A 188 25.90 1.44 -23.87
C GLN A 188 25.37 1.29 -22.41
N SER A 189 24.18 1.75 -22.17
CA SER A 189 23.48 1.66 -20.89
C SER A 189 22.72 0.33 -20.75
N LEU A 190 22.19 0.05 -19.56
CA LEU A 190 21.29 -1.09 -19.37
C LEU A 190 20.06 -0.95 -20.28
N VAL A 191 19.47 0.25 -20.39
CA VAL A 191 18.29 0.47 -21.26
C VAL A 191 18.63 0.19 -22.72
N ASP A 192 19.81 0.58 -23.20
CA ASP A 192 20.23 0.26 -24.57
C ASP A 192 20.40 -1.25 -24.77
N ALA A 193 20.97 -1.96 -23.78
CA ALA A 193 21.09 -3.43 -23.83
C ALA A 193 19.71 -4.12 -23.80
N LEU A 194 18.77 -3.62 -22.98
CA LEU A 194 17.38 -4.11 -22.96
C LEU A 194 16.69 -3.86 -24.31
N ARG A 195 16.80 -2.63 -24.84
CA ARG A 195 16.24 -2.24 -26.13
C ARG A 195 16.73 -3.14 -27.27
N LEU A 196 18.02 -3.41 -27.31
CA LEU A 196 18.64 -4.32 -28.30
C LEU A 196 18.02 -5.72 -28.28
N ARG A 197 17.52 -6.17 -27.14
CA ARG A 197 16.96 -7.51 -26.93
C ARG A 197 15.45 -7.57 -27.02
N HIS A 198 14.77 -6.43 -27.19
CA HIS A 198 13.31 -6.33 -27.28
C HIS A 198 12.60 -7.11 -26.14
N PRO A 199 12.70 -6.68 -24.89
CA PRO A 199 12.19 -7.44 -23.75
C PRO A 199 10.68 -7.68 -23.84
N PHE A 200 10.22 -8.82 -23.35
CA PHE A 200 8.83 -8.99 -23.01
C PHE A 200 8.55 -8.22 -21.71
N ILE A 201 7.64 -7.25 -21.74
CA ILE A 201 7.35 -6.43 -20.55
C ILE A 201 6.07 -6.91 -19.90
N ILE A 202 6.12 -7.17 -18.60
CA ILE A 202 4.97 -7.41 -17.72
C ILE A 202 4.81 -6.21 -16.82
N VAL A 203 3.60 -5.62 -16.77
CA VAL A 203 3.25 -4.50 -15.89
C VAL A 203 2.20 -4.97 -14.91
N ASP A 204 2.60 -5.15 -13.66
CA ASP A 204 1.69 -5.54 -12.59
C ASP A 204 1.08 -4.30 -11.95
N GLU A 205 -0.23 -4.39 -11.60
CA GLU A 205 -1.05 -3.28 -11.09
C GLU A 205 -0.95 -2.00 -11.95
N ALA A 206 -1.10 -2.15 -13.25
CA ALA A 206 -0.92 -1.12 -14.27
C ALA A 206 -1.73 0.17 -14.04
N HIS A 207 -2.84 0.08 -13.29
CA HIS A 207 -3.68 1.24 -12.97
C HIS A 207 -2.94 2.34 -12.17
N ASN A 208 -1.86 2.01 -11.48
CA ASN A 208 -1.02 2.97 -10.77
C ASN A 208 0.00 3.67 -11.69
N GLN A 209 0.07 3.28 -12.96
CA GLN A 209 1.13 3.70 -13.90
C GLN A 209 0.60 4.33 -15.19
N GLY A 210 -0.69 4.66 -15.26
CA GLY A 210 -1.38 5.19 -16.45
C GLY A 210 -1.03 6.65 -16.80
N THR A 211 0.25 7.04 -16.77
CA THR A 211 0.71 8.37 -17.18
C THR A 211 1.37 8.32 -18.55
N GLN A 212 1.34 9.44 -19.31
CA GLN A 212 2.00 9.52 -20.61
C GLN A 212 3.50 9.19 -20.51
N LEU A 213 4.16 9.69 -19.47
CA LEU A 213 5.58 9.42 -19.23
C LEU A 213 5.89 7.93 -19.00
N ALA A 214 4.98 7.18 -18.37
CA ALA A 214 5.15 5.73 -18.22
C ALA A 214 5.09 5.03 -19.59
N PHE A 215 4.16 5.42 -20.47
CA PHE A 215 4.08 4.86 -21.82
C PHE A 215 5.28 5.24 -22.67
N ASP A 216 5.77 6.46 -22.56
CA ASP A 216 7.00 6.90 -23.25
C ASP A 216 8.23 6.12 -22.75
N THR A 217 8.26 5.80 -21.45
CA THR A 217 9.30 4.95 -20.85
C THR A 217 9.26 3.53 -21.41
N LEU A 218 8.08 2.93 -21.51
CA LEU A 218 7.92 1.62 -22.15
C LEU A 218 8.35 1.66 -23.62
N ALA A 219 8.06 2.75 -24.33
CA ALA A 219 8.44 2.93 -25.71
C ALA A 219 9.97 2.95 -25.93
N ARG A 220 10.71 3.55 -25.01
CA ARG A 220 12.20 3.59 -25.07
C ARG A 220 12.85 2.20 -25.00
N LEU A 221 12.15 1.24 -24.41
CA LEU A 221 12.63 -0.14 -24.30
C LEU A 221 12.37 -0.99 -25.54
N GLU A 222 11.60 -0.47 -26.51
CA GLU A 222 11.23 -1.17 -27.74
C GLU A 222 10.79 -2.63 -27.50
N PRO A 223 9.80 -2.87 -26.62
CA PRO A 223 9.47 -4.22 -26.20
C PRO A 223 8.89 -5.08 -27.31
N SER A 224 9.11 -6.37 -27.22
CA SER A 224 8.49 -7.35 -28.12
C SER A 224 6.99 -7.49 -27.91
N ALA A 225 6.53 -7.31 -26.69
CA ALA A 225 5.13 -7.21 -26.28
C ALA A 225 5.01 -6.63 -24.86
N ILE A 226 3.83 -6.10 -24.55
CA ILE A 226 3.48 -5.60 -23.21
C ILE A 226 2.24 -6.32 -22.73
N LEU A 227 2.34 -6.93 -21.54
CA LEU A 227 1.25 -7.58 -20.84
C LEU A 227 0.95 -6.80 -19.55
N GLU A 228 -0.22 -6.21 -19.47
CA GLU A 228 -0.74 -5.63 -18.23
C GLU A 228 -1.53 -6.65 -17.43
N LEU A 229 -1.33 -6.64 -16.12
CA LEU A 229 -2.20 -7.32 -15.17
C LEU A 229 -2.73 -6.30 -14.17
N THR A 230 -4.05 -6.20 -14.06
CA THR A 230 -4.68 -5.26 -13.16
C THR A 230 -6.08 -5.71 -12.79
N ALA A 231 -6.53 -5.33 -11.60
CA ALA A 231 -7.93 -5.46 -11.21
C ALA A 231 -8.82 -4.40 -11.88
N THR A 232 -8.27 -3.21 -12.12
CA THR A 232 -8.98 -2.01 -12.59
C THR A 232 -8.27 -1.40 -13.82
N PRO A 233 -8.59 -1.88 -15.03
CA PRO A 233 -8.00 -1.36 -16.27
C PRO A 233 -8.25 0.14 -16.46
N ASP A 234 -7.24 0.88 -16.94
CA ASP A 234 -7.40 2.30 -17.28
C ASP A 234 -8.38 2.47 -18.46
N ARG A 235 -9.25 3.45 -18.34
CA ARG A 235 -10.24 3.78 -19.38
C ARG A 235 -10.16 5.23 -19.86
N LYS A 236 -9.24 6.03 -19.30
CA LYS A 236 -9.26 7.49 -19.51
C LYS A 236 -8.18 7.99 -20.46
N LEU A 237 -6.91 7.70 -20.19
CA LEU A 237 -5.79 8.23 -20.97
C LEU A 237 -5.39 7.28 -22.10
N GLN A 238 -5.05 6.06 -21.78
CA GLN A 238 -4.74 4.99 -22.72
C GLN A 238 -5.59 3.79 -22.34
N PRO A 239 -6.69 3.50 -23.08
CA PRO A 239 -7.53 2.37 -22.75
C PRO A 239 -6.75 1.06 -22.76
N SER A 240 -6.81 0.31 -21.66
CA SER A 240 -6.21 -1.03 -21.59
C SER A 240 -6.97 -1.98 -22.54
N ASN A 241 -6.24 -2.71 -23.36
CA ASN A 241 -6.81 -3.71 -24.26
C ASN A 241 -7.13 -5.00 -23.49
N VAL A 242 -8.30 -5.04 -22.84
CA VAL A 242 -8.70 -6.17 -22.00
C VAL A 242 -9.00 -7.39 -22.84
N LEU A 243 -8.02 -8.27 -22.95
CA LEU A 243 -8.11 -9.53 -23.67
C LEU A 243 -9.00 -10.55 -22.95
N PHE A 244 -8.80 -10.68 -21.64
CA PHE A 244 -9.53 -11.62 -20.79
C PHE A 244 -9.87 -10.95 -19.45
N SER A 245 -11.03 -11.26 -18.90
CA SER A 245 -11.51 -10.70 -17.64
C SER A 245 -12.12 -11.79 -16.78
N VAL A 246 -11.72 -11.81 -15.52
CA VAL A 246 -12.25 -12.72 -14.49
C VAL A 246 -13.17 -11.94 -13.57
N SER A 247 -14.34 -12.48 -13.28
CA SER A 247 -15.26 -11.92 -12.30
C SER A 247 -14.94 -12.39 -10.88
N ALA A 248 -15.42 -11.65 -9.88
CA ALA A 248 -15.35 -12.09 -8.49
C ALA A 248 -16.14 -13.39 -8.26
N ALA A 249 -17.28 -13.53 -8.92
CA ALA A 249 -18.08 -14.75 -8.88
C ALA A 249 -17.28 -15.97 -9.39
N SER A 250 -16.48 -15.78 -10.46
CA SER A 250 -15.58 -16.84 -10.94
C SER A 250 -14.50 -17.20 -9.92
N LEU A 251 -13.90 -16.19 -9.24
CA LEU A 251 -12.93 -16.45 -8.18
C LEU A 251 -13.53 -17.18 -6.98
N HIS A 252 -14.76 -16.80 -6.59
CA HIS A 252 -15.48 -17.47 -5.52
C HIS A 252 -15.87 -18.91 -5.91
N ALA A 253 -16.36 -19.12 -7.13
CA ALA A 253 -16.71 -20.44 -7.63
C ALA A 253 -15.51 -21.42 -7.67
N GLU A 254 -14.29 -20.86 -7.79
CA GLU A 254 -13.05 -21.63 -7.79
C GLU A 254 -12.30 -21.61 -6.44
N ASP A 255 -12.98 -21.20 -5.39
CA ASP A 255 -12.46 -21.21 -4.00
C ASP A 255 -11.17 -20.36 -3.82
N MET A 256 -11.04 -19.29 -4.59
CA MET A 256 -9.88 -18.39 -4.47
C MET A 256 -10.08 -17.33 -3.39
N ILE A 257 -11.32 -16.99 -3.10
CA ILE A 257 -11.68 -15.93 -2.15
C ILE A 257 -12.76 -16.39 -1.17
N LYS A 258 -12.66 -15.86 0.05
CA LYS A 258 -13.65 -16.00 1.11
C LYS A 258 -14.79 -15.02 0.86
N MET A 259 -15.97 -15.54 0.61
CA MET A 259 -17.20 -14.76 0.44
C MET A 259 -18.39 -15.56 0.96
N PRO A 260 -19.40 -14.90 1.53
CA PRO A 260 -19.61 -13.47 1.66
C PRO A 260 -18.65 -12.77 2.64
N LEU A 261 -18.57 -11.45 2.55
CA LEU A 261 -17.94 -10.61 3.56
C LEU A 261 -19.02 -10.10 4.52
N GLU A 262 -18.93 -10.50 5.77
CA GLU A 262 -19.81 -10.01 6.84
C GLU A 262 -19.24 -8.76 7.48
N VAL A 263 -20.03 -7.70 7.55
CA VAL A 263 -19.63 -6.41 8.11
C VAL A 263 -20.48 -6.13 9.36
N VAL A 264 -19.79 -5.98 10.48
CA VAL A 264 -20.40 -5.65 11.77
C VAL A 264 -19.90 -4.28 12.21
N ARG A 265 -20.83 -3.37 12.55
CA ARG A 265 -20.52 -2.04 13.02
C ARG A 265 -20.79 -1.93 14.54
N ARG A 266 -19.92 -1.19 15.24
CA ARG A 266 -20.13 -0.74 16.61
C ARG A 266 -19.74 0.74 16.76
N GLU A 267 -20.33 1.42 17.74
CA GLU A 267 -19.96 2.81 18.02
C GLU A 267 -18.73 2.90 18.93
N SER A 268 -18.58 1.94 19.85
CA SER A 268 -17.45 1.85 20.76
C SER A 268 -16.35 0.94 20.18
N TRP A 269 -15.12 1.42 20.18
CA TRP A 269 -13.98 0.61 19.75
C TRP A 269 -13.74 -0.61 20.65
N LYS A 270 -14.06 -0.53 21.96
CA LYS A 270 -13.96 -1.68 22.87
C LYS A 270 -15.00 -2.75 22.54
N ASP A 271 -16.21 -2.36 22.16
CA ASP A 271 -17.23 -3.31 21.71
C ASP A 271 -16.85 -3.94 20.36
N THR A 272 -16.33 -3.12 19.44
CA THR A 272 -15.79 -3.62 18.16
C THR A 272 -14.69 -4.66 18.41
N LEU A 273 -13.76 -4.38 19.33
CA LEU A 273 -12.69 -5.28 19.68
C LEU A 273 -13.20 -6.57 20.35
N ARG A 274 -14.11 -6.46 21.31
CA ARG A 274 -14.73 -7.61 21.98
C ARG A 274 -15.38 -8.57 20.99
N ASP A 275 -16.22 -8.03 20.11
CA ASP A 275 -16.99 -8.84 19.16
C ASP A 275 -16.06 -9.47 18.10
N SER A 276 -15.04 -8.75 17.66
CA SER A 276 -14.03 -9.29 16.73
C SER A 276 -13.22 -10.43 17.36
N ILE A 277 -12.87 -10.33 18.67
CA ILE A 277 -12.20 -11.41 19.42
C ILE A 277 -13.11 -12.62 19.54
N ALA A 278 -14.41 -12.42 19.84
CA ALA A 278 -15.37 -13.51 19.93
C ALA A 278 -15.50 -14.25 18.57
N CYS A 279 -15.57 -13.51 17.46
CA CYS A 279 -15.57 -14.07 16.12
C CYS A 279 -14.27 -14.86 15.84
N LEU A 280 -13.10 -14.30 16.15
CA LEU A 280 -11.82 -14.98 15.96
C LEU A 280 -11.75 -16.30 16.74
N ASN A 281 -12.25 -16.32 17.97
CA ASN A 281 -12.27 -17.51 18.80
C ASN A 281 -13.25 -18.57 18.27
N MET A 282 -14.39 -18.17 17.75
CA MET A 282 -15.33 -19.07 17.05
C MET A 282 -14.64 -19.67 15.81
N LEU A 283 -14.00 -18.85 14.99
CA LEU A 283 -13.27 -19.32 13.81
C LEU A 283 -12.13 -20.28 14.17
N GLN A 284 -11.45 -20.05 15.31
CA GLN A 284 -10.42 -20.98 15.77
C GLN A 284 -11.01 -22.36 16.16
N GLN A 285 -12.17 -22.40 16.77
CA GLN A 285 -12.85 -23.66 17.05
C GLN A 285 -13.22 -24.40 15.75
N LYS A 286 -13.70 -23.67 14.74
CA LYS A 286 -14.01 -24.20 13.42
C LYS A 286 -12.74 -24.68 12.69
N ALA A 287 -11.64 -23.93 12.80
CA ALA A 287 -10.35 -24.32 12.21
C ALA A 287 -9.79 -25.61 12.85
N ASN A 288 -9.95 -25.78 14.17
CA ASN A 288 -9.57 -27.01 14.84
C ASN A 288 -10.43 -28.21 14.37
N ALA A 289 -11.75 -28.01 14.23
CA ALA A 289 -12.64 -29.04 13.70
C ALA A 289 -12.32 -29.39 12.22
N GLU A 290 -11.94 -28.41 11.42
CA GLU A 290 -11.46 -28.61 10.05
C GLU A 290 -10.18 -29.43 10.02
N GLN A 291 -9.21 -29.09 10.87
CA GLN A 291 -7.95 -29.81 11.00
C GLN A 291 -8.17 -31.26 11.45
N ASP A 292 -9.05 -31.49 12.40
CA ASP A 292 -9.40 -32.84 12.85
C ASP A 292 -10.04 -33.69 11.73
N ALA A 293 -10.84 -33.05 10.85
CA ALA A 293 -11.53 -33.71 9.76
C ALA A 293 -10.64 -33.93 8.53
N THR A 294 -9.76 -33.00 8.19
CA THR A 294 -9.02 -33.00 6.93
C THR A 294 -7.51 -33.16 7.10
N GLY A 295 -6.98 -32.96 8.31
CA GLY A 295 -5.54 -32.87 8.58
C GLY A 295 -4.89 -31.56 8.19
N GLU A 296 -5.66 -30.61 7.63
CA GLU A 296 -5.16 -29.33 7.16
C GLU A 296 -5.03 -28.31 8.30
N TYR A 297 -3.81 -27.88 8.57
CA TYR A 297 -3.56 -26.86 9.60
C TYR A 297 -4.02 -25.48 9.14
N MET A 298 -4.74 -24.82 10.04
CA MET A 298 -5.18 -23.43 9.82
C MET A 298 -5.31 -22.72 11.16
N ARG A 299 -4.83 -21.47 11.21
CA ARG A 299 -4.93 -20.58 12.35
C ARG A 299 -5.54 -19.25 11.92
N PRO A 300 -6.80 -18.97 12.21
CA PRO A 300 -7.41 -17.67 11.94
C PRO A 300 -6.66 -16.53 12.61
N ILE A 301 -6.38 -15.48 11.82
CA ILE A 301 -5.64 -14.28 12.24
C ILE A 301 -6.55 -13.08 12.11
N MET A 302 -6.48 -12.18 13.07
CA MET A 302 -7.14 -10.88 13.06
C MET A 302 -6.15 -9.78 12.69
N LEU A 303 -6.54 -8.95 11.72
CA LEU A 303 -5.87 -7.70 11.41
C LEU A 303 -6.55 -6.55 12.17
N LEU A 304 -5.80 -5.86 13.02
CA LEU A 304 -6.29 -4.71 13.77
C LEU A 304 -5.70 -3.44 13.16
N GLN A 305 -6.56 -2.62 12.60
CA GLN A 305 -6.15 -1.34 12.03
C GLN A 305 -6.27 -0.24 13.08
N ALA A 306 -5.13 0.12 13.68
CA ALA A 306 -4.99 1.19 14.64
C ALA A 306 -4.88 2.56 13.96
N GLU A 307 -5.01 3.62 14.74
CA GLU A 307 -4.83 5.00 14.27
C GLU A 307 -3.36 5.41 14.29
N ARG A 308 -3.01 6.43 13.50
CA ARG A 308 -1.71 7.07 13.60
C ARG A 308 -1.62 7.86 14.89
N LYS A 309 -0.44 7.92 15.49
CA LYS A 309 -0.19 8.77 16.65
C LYS A 309 -0.42 10.23 16.26
N ASP A 310 -1.37 10.86 16.89
CA ASP A 310 -1.59 12.29 16.80
C ASP A 310 -1.04 12.96 18.08
N SER A 311 -0.41 14.12 17.93
CA SER A 311 0.14 14.88 19.07
C SER A 311 -0.92 15.62 19.87
N GLU A 312 -2.14 15.75 19.35
CA GLU A 312 -3.18 16.60 19.89
C GLU A 312 -4.42 15.84 20.40
N HIS A 313 -4.56 14.54 20.08
CA HIS A 313 -5.75 13.73 20.44
C HIS A 313 -5.37 12.37 21.03
N GLU A 314 -6.23 11.86 21.90
CA GLU A 314 -6.21 10.43 22.28
C GLU A 314 -6.56 9.57 21.06
N THR A 315 -5.56 9.19 20.33
CA THR A 315 -5.69 8.26 19.20
C THR A 315 -5.47 6.83 19.68
N LEU A 316 -6.19 5.90 19.07
CA LEU A 316 -6.03 4.46 19.32
C LEU A 316 -4.77 3.97 18.61
N VAL A 317 -3.62 4.36 19.18
CA VAL A 317 -2.31 3.92 18.68
C VAL A 317 -2.09 2.43 18.91
N PRO A 318 -1.18 1.77 18.16
CA PRO A 318 -0.91 0.34 18.28
C PRO A 318 -0.65 -0.13 19.72
N GLU A 319 0.08 0.65 20.49
CA GLU A 319 0.42 0.32 21.89
C GLU A 319 -0.81 0.33 22.81
N THR A 320 -1.76 1.24 22.58
CA THR A 320 -3.03 1.29 23.32
C THR A 320 -3.89 0.08 23.00
N VAL A 321 -3.98 -0.31 21.73
CA VAL A 321 -4.69 -1.51 21.29
C VAL A 321 -4.03 -2.77 21.86
N LYS A 322 -2.70 -2.89 21.80
CA LYS A 322 -1.95 -4.00 22.38
C LYS A 322 -2.21 -4.13 23.89
N ARG A 323 -2.15 -3.01 24.60
CA ARG A 323 -2.42 -2.97 26.04
C ARG A 323 -3.84 -3.44 26.37
N SER A 324 -4.84 -2.96 25.65
CA SER A 324 -6.22 -3.40 25.85
C SER A 324 -6.41 -4.89 25.56
N LEU A 325 -5.79 -5.44 24.52
CA LEU A 325 -5.81 -6.88 24.24
C LEU A 325 -5.27 -7.70 25.43
N ILE A 326 -4.19 -7.24 26.07
CA ILE A 326 -3.56 -7.93 27.20
C ILE A 326 -4.37 -7.72 28.47
N GLU A 327 -4.66 -6.47 28.85
CA GLU A 327 -5.21 -6.11 30.15
C GLU A 327 -6.73 -6.33 30.24
N ASP A 328 -7.49 -5.92 29.18
CA ASP A 328 -8.95 -5.99 29.20
C ASP A 328 -9.47 -7.35 28.70
N PHE A 329 -8.76 -7.99 27.77
CA PHE A 329 -9.22 -9.23 27.12
C PHE A 329 -8.35 -10.45 27.41
N GLY A 330 -7.25 -10.34 28.15
CA GLY A 330 -6.42 -11.45 28.57
C GLY A 330 -5.69 -12.19 27.45
N VAL A 331 -5.47 -11.53 26.31
CA VAL A 331 -4.75 -12.11 25.18
C VAL A 331 -3.26 -12.26 25.54
N PRO A 332 -2.66 -13.45 25.36
CA PRO A 332 -1.25 -13.65 25.60
C PRO A 332 -0.37 -12.75 24.72
N GLU A 333 0.60 -12.05 25.28
CA GLU A 333 1.45 -11.12 24.53
C GLU A 333 2.13 -11.77 23.32
N LYS A 334 2.55 -13.02 23.42
CA LYS A 334 3.17 -13.80 22.34
C LYS A 334 2.28 -14.01 21.11
N GLU A 335 0.95 -13.82 21.28
CA GLU A 335 -0.03 -13.95 20.18
C GLU A 335 -0.25 -12.63 19.45
N ILE A 336 0.38 -11.53 19.90
CA ILE A 336 0.20 -10.18 19.38
C ILE A 336 1.49 -9.72 18.70
N ALA A 337 1.39 -9.27 17.47
CA ALA A 337 2.47 -8.64 16.72
C ALA A 337 2.07 -7.24 16.26
N ILE A 338 2.99 -6.28 16.35
CA ILE A 338 2.83 -4.93 15.79
C ILE A 338 3.62 -4.87 14.48
N ALA A 339 2.94 -4.44 13.40
CA ALA A 339 3.54 -4.26 12.09
C ALA A 339 3.23 -2.85 11.56
N THR A 340 4.16 -1.92 11.79
CA THR A 340 4.08 -0.52 11.38
C THR A 340 5.31 -0.13 10.57
N GLY A 341 5.36 1.11 10.06
CA GLY A 341 6.56 1.61 9.39
C GLY A 341 7.80 1.72 10.29
N VAL A 342 7.60 1.74 11.61
CA VAL A 342 8.68 1.91 12.61
C VAL A 342 9.01 0.60 13.32
N GLN A 343 8.02 -0.27 13.53
CA GLN A 343 8.15 -1.53 14.28
C GLN A 343 7.62 -2.68 13.43
N ASP A 344 8.36 -3.78 13.38
CA ASP A 344 8.03 -4.98 12.62
C ASP A 344 8.28 -6.26 13.40
N ASP A 345 7.37 -6.57 14.30
CA ASP A 345 7.45 -7.81 15.10
C ASP A 345 7.25 -9.07 14.23
N LEU A 346 6.65 -8.92 13.02
CA LEU A 346 6.42 -10.06 12.13
C LEU A 346 7.71 -10.64 11.55
N SER A 347 8.73 -9.80 11.35
CA SER A 347 10.05 -10.24 10.88
C SER A 347 10.72 -11.25 11.81
N ASP A 348 10.43 -11.16 13.11
CA ASP A 348 11.02 -12.04 14.13
C ASP A 348 10.40 -13.43 14.16
N HIS A 349 9.20 -13.60 13.56
CA HIS A 349 8.46 -14.86 13.58
C HIS A 349 8.68 -15.74 12.34
N GLY A 350 9.48 -15.30 11.37
CA GLY A 350 9.75 -16.07 10.15
C GLY A 350 8.46 -16.34 9.34
N ASN A 351 8.13 -17.61 9.15
CA ASN A 351 6.90 -17.97 8.43
C ASN A 351 5.65 -17.86 9.33
N ILE A 352 4.87 -16.80 9.13
CA ILE A 352 3.65 -16.55 9.91
C ILE A 352 2.57 -17.64 9.73
N LEU A 353 2.63 -18.42 8.66
CA LEU A 353 1.68 -19.51 8.40
C LEU A 353 2.11 -20.83 9.05
N ALA A 354 3.30 -20.91 9.62
CA ALA A 354 3.82 -22.11 10.27
C ALA A 354 3.04 -22.42 11.56
N PRO A 355 2.85 -23.71 11.89
CA PRO A 355 2.18 -24.12 13.12
C PRO A 355 2.84 -23.63 14.40
N GLU A 356 4.15 -23.44 14.37
CA GLU A 356 4.96 -22.99 15.50
C GLU A 356 4.79 -21.50 15.82
N CYS A 357 4.34 -20.71 14.83
CA CYS A 357 4.11 -19.28 15.03
C CYS A 357 2.87 -19.05 15.91
N PRO A 358 2.99 -18.33 17.06
CA PRO A 358 1.85 -18.13 17.96
C PRO A 358 0.93 -16.97 17.55
N VAL A 359 1.35 -16.11 16.60
CA VAL A 359 0.68 -14.84 16.28
C VAL A 359 -0.73 -15.02 15.74
N ARG A 360 -1.71 -14.44 16.41
CA ARG A 360 -3.13 -14.42 16.02
C ARG A 360 -3.67 -13.01 15.82
N PHE A 361 -3.02 -12.01 16.40
CA PHE A 361 -3.42 -10.61 16.37
C PHE A 361 -2.31 -9.78 15.77
N ILE A 362 -2.59 -9.12 14.65
CA ILE A 362 -1.61 -8.25 13.98
C ILE A 362 -2.13 -6.83 14.00
N ILE A 363 -1.45 -5.97 14.74
CA ILE A 363 -1.80 -4.55 14.85
C ILE A 363 -0.98 -3.78 13.82
N THR A 364 -1.67 -3.04 12.97
CA THR A 364 -1.03 -2.23 11.92
C THR A 364 -1.65 -0.84 11.85
N VAL A 365 -0.90 0.11 11.31
CA VAL A 365 -1.42 1.42 10.94
C VAL A 365 -1.55 1.49 9.42
N ASP A 366 -0.46 1.33 8.70
CA ASP A 366 -0.40 1.45 7.24
C ASP A 366 0.50 0.39 6.56
N LYS A 367 1.41 -0.27 7.31
CA LYS A 367 2.48 -1.12 6.74
C LYS A 367 1.99 -2.31 5.94
N LEU A 368 0.84 -2.87 6.31
CA LEU A 368 0.29 -4.03 5.59
C LEU A 368 -0.42 -3.65 4.28
N ARG A 369 -0.18 -2.46 3.73
CA ARG A 369 -0.82 -1.99 2.49
C ARG A 369 -0.30 -2.69 1.25
N GLU A 370 1.01 -2.96 1.16
CA GLU A 370 1.63 -3.51 -0.04
C GLU A 370 2.50 -4.74 0.28
N GLY A 371 2.45 -5.75 -0.57
CA GLY A 371 3.33 -6.91 -0.51
C GLY A 371 3.04 -7.98 0.55
N TRP A 372 2.24 -7.71 1.59
CA TRP A 372 1.95 -8.71 2.62
C TRP A 372 0.84 -9.67 2.21
N ASP A 373 1.08 -10.98 2.34
CA ASP A 373 0.12 -12.04 2.01
C ASP A 373 -0.07 -12.99 3.19
N CYS A 374 -1.30 -13.10 3.66
CA CYS A 374 -1.66 -14.01 4.73
C CYS A 374 -3.07 -14.58 4.53
N PRO A 375 -3.21 -15.73 3.88
CA PRO A 375 -4.50 -16.38 3.69
C PRO A 375 -5.22 -16.75 4.98
N PHE A 376 -4.50 -16.84 6.11
CA PHE A 376 -5.07 -17.07 7.44
C PHE A 376 -5.70 -15.83 8.06
N ALA A 377 -5.59 -14.65 7.45
CA ALA A 377 -6.31 -13.45 7.87
C ALA A 377 -7.81 -13.61 7.53
N TYR A 378 -8.65 -13.68 8.55
CA TYR A 378 -10.12 -13.87 8.45
C TYR A 378 -10.89 -12.66 8.95
N VAL A 379 -10.36 -12.00 9.96
CA VAL A 379 -11.05 -10.92 10.66
C VAL A 379 -10.29 -9.61 10.46
N LEU A 380 -10.99 -8.58 10.01
CA LEU A 380 -10.54 -7.20 10.06
C LEU A 380 -11.23 -6.49 11.21
N CYS A 381 -10.47 -5.89 12.11
CA CYS A 381 -10.99 -4.99 13.14
C CYS A 381 -10.41 -3.59 12.88
N SER A 382 -11.24 -2.64 12.44
CA SER A 382 -10.80 -1.28 12.11
C SER A 382 -11.35 -0.27 13.09
N PHE A 383 -10.47 0.46 13.75
CA PHE A 383 -10.80 1.57 14.64
C PHE A 383 -10.77 2.92 13.92
N ARG A 384 -10.28 2.96 12.71
CA ARG A 384 -10.26 4.19 11.91
C ARG A 384 -11.66 4.49 11.40
N ASN A 385 -12.04 5.76 11.46
CA ASN A 385 -13.20 6.24 10.73
C ASN A 385 -12.94 6.01 9.22
N THR A 386 -13.51 4.93 8.70
CA THR A 386 -13.28 4.47 7.31
C THR A 386 -14.06 5.33 6.30
N THR A 387 -13.68 6.58 6.19
CA THR A 387 -14.13 7.45 5.09
C THR A 387 -13.17 7.41 3.90
N SER A 388 -11.98 6.80 4.06
CA SER A 388 -11.00 6.61 2.99
C SER A 388 -11.14 5.23 2.37
N SER A 389 -11.76 5.16 1.20
CA SER A 389 -11.95 3.94 0.41
C SER A 389 -10.65 3.18 0.09
N THR A 390 -9.51 3.87 -0.02
CA THR A 390 -8.23 3.26 -0.40
C THR A 390 -7.61 2.40 0.71
N ALA A 391 -7.76 2.81 1.98
CA ALA A 391 -7.24 2.02 3.10
C ALA A 391 -8.07 0.75 3.34
N ALA A 392 -9.40 0.85 3.20
CA ALA A 392 -10.30 -0.30 3.28
C ALA A 392 -10.03 -1.32 2.15
N GLU A 393 -9.80 -0.83 0.93
CA GLU A 393 -9.52 -1.63 -0.26
C GLU A 393 -8.35 -2.61 -0.07
N GLN A 394 -7.22 -2.08 0.36
CA GLN A 394 -5.98 -2.85 0.45
C GLN A 394 -6.04 -3.93 1.54
N ILE A 395 -6.72 -3.66 2.65
CA ILE A 395 -6.84 -4.60 3.75
C ILE A 395 -7.92 -5.65 3.45
N LEU A 396 -9.04 -5.25 2.83
CA LEU A 396 -10.10 -6.17 2.41
C LEU A 396 -9.56 -7.24 1.44
N GLY A 397 -8.83 -6.84 0.42
CA GLY A 397 -8.23 -7.78 -0.53
C GLY A 397 -7.34 -8.85 0.11
N ARG A 398 -6.89 -8.63 1.37
CA ARG A 398 -6.04 -9.56 2.11
C ARG A 398 -6.84 -10.57 2.93
N ILE A 399 -7.91 -10.13 3.60
CA ILE A 399 -8.76 -11.04 4.37
C ILE A 399 -9.63 -11.93 3.46
N LEU A 400 -9.80 -11.52 2.19
CA LEU A 400 -10.60 -12.30 1.24
C LEU A 400 -9.88 -13.51 0.66
N ARG A 401 -8.56 -13.63 0.77
CA ARG A 401 -7.83 -14.76 0.20
C ARG A 401 -8.15 -16.05 0.90
N MET A 402 -8.56 -17.09 0.14
CA MET A 402 -8.85 -18.42 0.67
C MET A 402 -7.56 -19.19 0.97
N PRO A 403 -7.39 -19.75 2.17
CA PRO A 403 -6.27 -20.63 2.47
C PRO A 403 -6.20 -21.82 1.50
N HIS A 404 -4.99 -22.04 0.95
CA HIS A 404 -4.70 -23.11 -0.01
C HIS A 404 -5.57 -23.09 -1.28
N ALA A 405 -6.34 -22.02 -1.52
CA ALA A 405 -7.29 -21.89 -2.63
C ALA A 405 -8.25 -23.10 -2.69
N GLN A 406 -8.77 -23.54 -1.55
CA GLN A 406 -9.65 -24.69 -1.40
C GLN A 406 -10.79 -24.39 -0.43
N ARG A 407 -12.00 -24.78 -0.80
CA ARG A 407 -13.18 -24.65 0.05
C ARG A 407 -13.03 -25.49 1.31
N LYS A 408 -13.42 -24.94 2.44
CA LYS A 408 -13.40 -25.59 3.74
C LYS A 408 -14.74 -26.28 4.02
N THR A 409 -14.68 -27.35 4.81
CA THR A 409 -15.91 -28.10 5.19
C THR A 409 -16.78 -27.32 6.16
N GLN A 410 -16.13 -26.50 7.01
CA GLN A 410 -16.81 -25.55 7.88
C GLN A 410 -17.17 -24.30 7.09
N GLN A 411 -18.47 -23.98 7.04
CA GLN A 411 -18.96 -22.86 6.21
C GLN A 411 -18.35 -21.53 6.62
N GLU A 412 -18.22 -21.26 7.92
CA GLU A 412 -17.71 -20.01 8.48
C GLU A 412 -16.24 -19.74 8.08
N LEU A 413 -15.52 -20.79 7.69
CA LEU A 413 -14.14 -20.65 7.19
C LEU A 413 -14.08 -20.32 5.68
N ASN A 414 -15.20 -20.25 5.00
CA ASN A 414 -15.29 -19.80 3.62
C ASN A 414 -15.72 -18.31 3.52
N GLU A 415 -15.94 -17.66 4.64
CA GLU A 415 -16.42 -16.30 4.77
C GLU A 415 -15.35 -15.40 5.39
N ALA A 416 -15.44 -14.08 5.16
CA ALA A 416 -14.57 -13.08 5.75
C ALA A 416 -15.40 -12.14 6.64
N TYR A 417 -14.76 -11.56 7.68
CA TYR A 417 -15.44 -10.77 8.69
C TYR A 417 -14.75 -9.42 8.88
N ALA A 418 -15.52 -8.34 8.85
CA ALA A 418 -15.03 -7.00 9.09
C ALA A 418 -15.82 -6.34 10.24
N PHE A 419 -15.11 -5.95 11.29
CA PHE A 419 -15.64 -5.21 12.42
C PHE A 419 -15.11 -3.78 12.34
N VAL A 420 -16.00 -2.80 12.34
CA VAL A 420 -15.64 -1.41 12.14
C VAL A 420 -16.25 -0.51 13.21
N THR A 421 -15.43 0.42 13.72
CA THR A 421 -15.90 1.47 14.60
C THR A 421 -16.34 2.65 13.73
N SER A 422 -17.63 2.94 13.70
CA SER A 422 -18.16 4.03 12.88
C SER A 422 -19.49 4.52 13.43
N THR A 423 -19.73 5.83 13.32
CA THR A 423 -21.01 6.45 13.64
C THR A 423 -21.98 6.43 12.45
N ASN A 424 -21.51 6.10 11.24
CA ASN A 424 -22.32 6.06 10.02
C ASN A 424 -22.16 4.73 9.28
N PHE A 425 -23.12 3.83 9.46
CA PHE A 425 -23.12 2.50 8.86
C PHE A 425 -23.18 2.53 7.32
N VAL A 426 -24.06 3.35 6.76
CA VAL A 426 -24.24 3.43 5.31
C VAL A 426 -22.96 3.89 4.62
N ALA A 427 -22.33 4.93 5.14
CA ALA A 427 -21.06 5.41 4.60
C ALA A 427 -19.94 4.37 4.71
N THR A 428 -19.92 3.59 5.80
CA THR A 428 -18.96 2.52 6.01
C THR A 428 -19.16 1.39 4.99
N VAL A 429 -20.39 0.92 4.80
CA VAL A 429 -20.74 -0.13 3.82
C VAL A 429 -20.42 0.34 2.39
N GLU A 430 -20.73 1.60 2.06
CA GLU A 430 -20.40 2.17 0.76
C GLU A 430 -18.89 2.27 0.54
N SER A 431 -18.13 2.67 1.57
CA SER A 431 -16.67 2.72 1.49
C SER A 431 -16.06 1.33 1.27
N LEU A 432 -16.56 0.31 1.99
CA LEU A 432 -16.13 -1.08 1.81
C LEU A 432 -16.51 -1.61 0.42
N ARG A 433 -17.72 -1.31 -0.05
CA ARG A 433 -18.16 -1.66 -1.40
C ARG A 433 -17.29 -1.01 -2.48
N ASP A 434 -17.01 0.29 -2.34
CA ASP A 434 -16.14 0.99 -3.29
C ASP A 434 -14.71 0.45 -3.25
N GLY A 435 -14.22 0.01 -2.07
CA GLY A 435 -12.97 -0.69 -1.92
C GLY A 435 -12.95 -2.03 -2.68
N LEU A 436 -14.02 -2.83 -2.61
CA LEU A 436 -14.15 -4.07 -3.37
C LEU A 436 -14.19 -3.80 -4.88
N VAL A 437 -14.94 -2.77 -5.32
CA VAL A 437 -14.99 -2.38 -6.74
C VAL A 437 -13.61 -1.97 -7.26
N ARG A 438 -12.81 -1.25 -6.48
CA ARG A 438 -11.42 -0.91 -6.82
C ARG A 438 -10.50 -2.13 -6.84
N SER A 439 -10.78 -3.13 -6.01
CA SER A 439 -10.09 -4.42 -6.06
C SER A 439 -10.47 -5.28 -7.27
N GLY A 440 -11.35 -4.77 -8.15
CA GLY A 440 -11.73 -5.38 -9.42
C GLY A 440 -13.05 -6.15 -9.39
N PHE A 441 -13.80 -6.08 -8.30
CA PHE A 441 -15.15 -6.66 -8.22
C PHE A 441 -16.15 -5.79 -8.98
N GLU A 442 -17.15 -6.37 -9.60
CA GLU A 442 -18.20 -5.60 -10.25
C GLU A 442 -19.19 -5.05 -9.21
N ARG A 443 -19.75 -3.87 -9.48
CA ARG A 443 -20.62 -3.20 -8.51
C ARG A 443 -21.91 -3.99 -8.23
N GLN A 444 -22.39 -4.76 -9.18
CA GLN A 444 -23.54 -5.65 -8.99
C GLN A 444 -23.16 -6.86 -8.14
N GLU A 445 -22.02 -7.48 -8.39
CA GLU A 445 -21.50 -8.61 -7.59
C GLU A 445 -21.26 -8.22 -6.14
N THR A 446 -20.75 -7.00 -5.88
CA THR A 446 -20.50 -6.54 -4.51
C THR A 446 -21.76 -6.37 -3.67
N ASN A 447 -22.90 -6.08 -4.28
CA ASN A 447 -24.19 -5.98 -3.57
C ASN A 447 -24.72 -7.35 -3.14
N GLU A 448 -24.41 -8.40 -3.89
CA GLU A 448 -24.84 -9.78 -3.55
C GLU A 448 -23.91 -10.46 -2.54
N LEU A 449 -22.64 -10.10 -2.55
CA LEU A 449 -21.59 -10.75 -1.76
C LEU A 449 -21.27 -10.03 -0.44
N LEU A 450 -21.74 -8.79 -0.28
CA LEU A 450 -21.55 -8.02 0.94
C LEU A 450 -22.80 -8.12 1.81
N HIS A 451 -22.68 -8.88 2.88
CA HIS A 451 -23.71 -8.95 3.92
C HIS A 451 -23.37 -7.94 5.02
N ALA A 452 -24.10 -6.84 5.03
CA ALA A 452 -23.97 -5.83 6.06
C ALA A 452 -25.03 -6.07 7.14
N VAL A 453 -24.55 -6.35 8.34
CA VAL A 453 -25.43 -6.55 9.51
C VAL A 453 -25.42 -5.26 10.31
N ASP A 454 -26.52 -4.52 10.26
CA ASP A 454 -26.77 -3.43 11.20
C ASP A 454 -27.18 -4.01 12.56
N ALA A 455 -26.72 -3.40 13.64
CA ALA A 455 -26.97 -3.87 15.01
C ALA A 455 -28.46 -3.94 15.41
N GLY A 456 -29.36 -3.53 14.50
CA GLY A 456 -30.81 -3.61 14.65
C GLY A 456 -31.48 -4.80 13.98
N ASP A 457 -30.78 -5.65 13.23
CA ASP A 457 -31.37 -6.83 12.58
C ASP A 457 -31.28 -8.05 13.51
N GLU A 458 -32.40 -8.76 13.71
CA GLU A 458 -32.52 -9.89 14.65
C GLU A 458 -31.64 -11.12 14.28
N ARG A 459 -30.87 -11.04 13.20
CA ARG A 459 -29.95 -12.09 12.73
C ARG A 459 -28.49 -11.83 13.09
N THR A 460 -28.21 -11.12 14.18
CA THR A 460 -26.84 -10.92 14.63
C THR A 460 -26.23 -12.21 15.12
N LEU A 461 -25.02 -12.50 14.68
CA LEU A 461 -24.19 -13.61 15.19
C LEU A 461 -23.98 -13.57 16.71
N PHE A 462 -24.30 -12.44 17.34
CA PHE A 462 -24.17 -12.19 18.78
C PHE A 462 -25.39 -11.41 19.29
N ASN A 463 -26.23 -12.01 20.08
CA ASN A 463 -27.45 -11.46 20.68
C ASN A 463 -27.17 -10.29 21.64
N ALA A 464 -26.88 -9.09 21.13
CA ALA A 464 -26.84 -7.87 21.94
C ALA A 464 -27.76 -6.82 21.31
N ALA A 465 -28.79 -6.41 22.05
CA ALA A 465 -29.72 -5.36 21.64
C ALA A 465 -29.00 -3.99 21.52
N PRO A 466 -29.35 -3.14 20.54
CA PRO A 466 -28.77 -1.80 20.41
C PRO A 466 -29.01 -0.97 21.68
N SER A 467 -27.97 -0.23 22.10
CA SER A 467 -28.10 0.61 23.30
C SER A 467 -27.35 1.95 23.11
N VAL A 468 -27.98 3.03 23.60
CA VAL A 468 -27.39 4.38 23.63
C VAL A 468 -27.40 4.90 25.05
N THR A 469 -26.23 5.23 25.59
CA THR A 469 -26.07 5.86 26.90
C THR A 469 -25.82 7.36 26.73
N TYR A 470 -26.51 8.19 27.46
CA TYR A 470 -26.35 9.64 27.46
C TYR A 470 -26.41 10.24 28.85
N GLU A 471 -25.72 11.33 29.06
CA GLU A 471 -25.83 12.13 30.28
C GLU A 471 -27.10 12.96 30.21
N SER A 472 -27.92 12.86 31.23
CA SER A 472 -29.19 13.61 31.31
C SER A 472 -29.13 14.66 32.42
N PRO A 473 -29.57 15.89 32.16
CA PRO A 473 -29.62 16.94 33.19
C PRO A 473 -30.65 16.64 34.30
N GLU A 474 -31.53 15.70 34.06
CA GLU A 474 -32.58 15.23 34.96
C GLU A 474 -32.77 13.74 34.81
N LEU A 475 -33.01 13.02 35.91
CA LEU A 475 -33.34 11.60 35.85
C LEU A 475 -34.87 11.44 35.90
N PRO A 476 -35.45 10.58 35.02
CA PRO A 476 -36.88 10.33 35.06
C PRO A 476 -37.25 9.58 36.35
N PRO A 477 -38.40 9.92 36.98
CA PRO A 477 -38.87 9.25 38.20
C PRO A 477 -39.08 7.75 37.97
N PRO A 478 -38.66 6.87 38.91
CA PRO A 478 -38.77 5.43 38.76
C PRO A 478 -40.22 4.94 38.52
N ASP A 479 -41.20 5.64 39.08
CA ASP A 479 -42.60 5.30 38.95
C ASP A 479 -43.16 5.47 37.53
N VAL A 480 -42.54 6.37 36.74
CA VAL A 480 -42.92 6.65 35.34
C VAL A 480 -42.33 5.63 34.37
N LEU A 481 -41.23 4.98 34.79
CA LEU A 481 -40.56 3.92 34.01
C LEU A 481 -41.21 2.54 34.21
N ALA A 482 -42.20 2.40 35.07
CA ALA A 482 -42.85 1.12 35.34
C ALA A 482 -43.53 0.54 34.07
N GLY A 483 -43.48 -0.77 33.89
CA GLY A 483 -44.02 -1.48 32.73
C GLY A 483 -43.02 -1.61 31.60
N ASN A 484 -43.45 -1.64 30.32
CA ASN A 484 -42.63 -1.92 29.14
C ASN A 484 -41.45 -0.95 28.99
N LEU A 485 -41.41 0.22 29.64
CA LEU A 485 -40.30 1.15 29.61
C LEU A 485 -39.12 0.67 30.47
N SER A 486 -39.34 -0.05 31.55
CA SER A 486 -38.29 -0.57 32.43
C SER A 486 -37.40 -1.64 31.76
N GLU A 487 -37.86 -2.26 30.70
CA GLU A 487 -37.08 -3.23 29.93
C GLU A 487 -36.14 -2.54 28.93
N HIS A 488 -36.43 -1.26 28.58
CA HIS A 488 -35.71 -0.49 27.56
C HIS A 488 -34.87 0.64 28.11
N VAL A 489 -35.04 0.99 29.41
CA VAL A 489 -34.36 2.15 30.03
C VAL A 489 -33.66 1.72 31.30
N GLU A 490 -32.34 1.90 31.34
CA GLU A 490 -31.52 1.70 32.53
C GLU A 490 -30.99 3.04 33.02
N ILE A 491 -31.03 3.30 34.31
CA ILE A 491 -30.55 4.55 34.90
C ILE A 491 -29.39 4.26 35.83
N THR A 492 -28.30 5.01 35.69
CA THR A 492 -27.19 5.06 36.63
C THR A 492 -27.28 6.37 37.44
N PRO A 493 -27.94 6.37 38.62
CA PRO A 493 -28.20 7.60 39.34
C PRO A 493 -26.97 8.37 39.79
N GLU A 494 -25.88 7.66 40.10
CA GLU A 494 -24.62 8.25 40.61
C GLU A 494 -23.90 9.08 39.53
N GLU A 495 -24.13 8.78 38.25
CA GLU A 495 -23.48 9.45 37.13
C GLU A 495 -24.46 10.29 36.28
N PHE A 496 -25.71 10.41 36.67
CA PHE A 496 -26.75 11.07 35.87
C PHE A 496 -26.86 10.54 34.44
N LYS A 497 -26.64 9.22 34.26
CA LYS A 497 -26.68 8.58 32.96
C LYS A 497 -27.96 7.77 32.77
N VAL A 498 -28.49 7.86 31.56
CA VAL A 498 -29.63 7.08 31.08
C VAL A 498 -29.22 6.26 29.90
N THR A 499 -29.39 4.93 29.96
CA THR A 499 -29.10 4.00 28.86
C THR A 499 -30.40 3.51 28.27
N LEU A 500 -30.58 3.72 26.97
CA LEU A 500 -31.71 3.22 26.19
C LEU A 500 -31.29 1.91 25.51
N LYS A 501 -32.12 0.85 25.55
CA LYS A 501 -31.82 -0.46 24.98
C LYS A 501 -32.97 -0.96 24.12
N GLY A 502 -32.65 -1.52 22.95
CA GLY A 502 -33.63 -2.11 22.03
C GLY A 502 -34.48 -1.09 21.26
N ASP A 503 -35.52 -1.57 20.61
CA ASP A 503 -36.36 -0.76 19.73
C ASP A 503 -37.43 0.02 20.48
N PHE A 504 -37.51 1.32 20.22
CA PHE A 504 -38.54 2.20 20.75
C PHE A 504 -39.65 2.43 19.72
N SER A 505 -40.82 1.84 19.95
CA SER A 505 -42.02 2.20 19.20
C SER A 505 -42.37 3.70 19.38
N PRO A 506 -43.10 4.33 18.44
CA PRO A 506 -43.50 5.76 18.59
C PRO A 506 -44.23 6.07 19.92
N THR A 507 -44.98 5.12 20.43
CA THR A 507 -45.66 5.24 21.69
C THR A 507 -44.74 5.17 22.90
N LEU A 508 -43.72 4.30 22.86
CA LEU A 508 -42.69 4.20 23.91
C LEU A 508 -41.77 5.43 23.92
N ALA A 509 -41.42 5.96 22.76
CA ALA A 509 -40.62 7.16 22.62
C ALA A 509 -41.35 8.38 23.24
N THR A 510 -42.64 8.57 22.92
CA THR A 510 -43.45 9.66 23.49
C THR A 510 -43.58 9.51 24.99
N ARG A 511 -43.72 8.31 25.51
CA ARG A 511 -43.76 8.06 26.97
C ARG A 511 -42.43 8.37 27.64
N LEU A 512 -41.31 8.03 27.04
CA LEU A 512 -39.97 8.36 27.54
C LEU A 512 -39.75 9.89 27.56
N GLU A 513 -40.10 10.61 26.49
CA GLU A 513 -40.00 12.07 26.45
C GLU A 513 -40.87 12.74 27.57
N ASN A 514 -42.04 12.19 27.79
CA ASN A 514 -42.93 12.71 28.82
C ASN A 514 -42.55 12.32 30.27
N ALA A 515 -41.59 11.38 30.42
CA ALA A 515 -41.04 11.04 31.74
C ALA A 515 -40.13 12.14 32.33
N PHE A 516 -39.66 13.06 31.51
CA PHE A 516 -38.85 14.20 31.93
C PHE A 516 -39.72 15.43 32.15
N THR A 517 -39.43 16.19 33.21
CA THR A 517 -40.19 17.39 33.57
C THR A 517 -39.60 18.63 32.91
N THR A 518 -38.29 18.70 32.75
CA THR A 518 -37.61 19.84 32.18
C THR A 518 -37.56 19.79 30.65
N SER A 519 -37.49 20.96 30.03
CA SER A 519 -37.31 21.10 28.57
C SER A 519 -36.00 20.50 28.10
N GLU A 520 -34.93 20.64 28.89
CA GLU A 520 -33.60 20.13 28.61
C GLU A 520 -33.54 18.60 28.69
N GLY A 521 -34.22 18.00 29.71
CA GLY A 521 -34.31 16.54 29.83
C GLY A 521 -35.09 15.90 28.67
N LYS A 522 -36.18 16.54 28.22
CA LYS A 522 -36.98 16.11 27.07
C LYS A 522 -36.16 16.16 25.77
N GLU A 523 -35.38 17.21 25.59
CA GLU A 523 -34.54 17.38 24.41
C GLU A 523 -33.38 16.37 24.39
N ALA A 524 -32.75 16.10 25.53
CA ALA A 524 -31.72 15.07 25.66
C ALA A 524 -32.26 13.67 25.33
N ALA A 525 -33.44 13.31 25.85
CA ALA A 525 -34.14 12.06 25.56
C ALA A 525 -34.48 11.94 24.04
N ARG A 526 -34.97 13.04 23.44
CA ARG A 526 -35.25 13.07 21.99
C ARG A 526 -34.02 12.89 21.12
N LYS A 527 -32.92 13.55 21.46
CA LYS A 527 -31.64 13.38 20.77
C LYS A 527 -31.11 11.95 20.92
N ALA A 528 -31.24 11.34 22.08
CA ALA A 528 -30.83 9.95 22.32
C ALA A 528 -31.70 8.96 21.54
N LEU A 529 -33.01 9.18 21.47
CA LEU A 529 -33.94 8.36 20.67
C LEU A 529 -33.67 8.51 19.16
N ALA A 530 -33.36 9.73 18.69
CA ALA A 530 -32.99 9.96 17.29
C ALA A 530 -31.67 9.23 16.96
N ARG A 531 -30.70 9.25 17.87
CA ARG A 531 -29.45 8.47 17.72
C ARG A 531 -29.70 6.97 17.70
N LEU A 532 -30.57 6.48 18.55
CA LEU A 532 -30.94 5.06 18.61
C LEU A 532 -31.65 4.61 17.32
N ARG A 533 -32.44 5.50 16.70
CA ARG A 533 -33.19 5.25 15.45
C ARG A 533 -32.41 5.60 14.16
N GLY A 534 -31.22 6.20 14.27
CA GLY A 534 -30.45 6.68 13.10
C GLY A 534 -31.11 7.85 12.35
N GLU A 535 -32.04 8.59 12.99
CA GLU A 535 -32.74 9.73 12.39
C GLU A 535 -31.88 11.01 12.54
N HIS A 536 -31.45 11.59 11.41
CA HIS A 536 -30.81 12.90 11.35
C HIS A 536 -31.69 13.91 10.60
N PRO A 537 -31.73 15.20 10.99
CA PRO A 537 -32.40 16.22 10.17
C PRO A 537 -31.76 16.31 8.81
N VAL A 538 -32.59 16.35 7.77
CA VAL A 538 -32.11 16.42 6.34
C VAL A 538 -31.34 17.73 6.15
N PRO A 539 -30.02 17.73 5.92
CA PRO A 539 -29.26 18.95 5.66
C PRO A 539 -29.59 19.48 4.26
N THR A 540 -29.61 20.79 4.09
CA THR A 540 -29.55 21.43 2.78
C THR A 540 -28.29 20.95 2.04
N LYS A 541 -28.46 20.39 0.83
CA LYS A 541 -27.36 19.85 0.04
C LYS A 541 -26.20 20.85 -0.09
N SER A 542 -24.99 20.43 0.26
CA SER A 542 -23.78 21.22 0.09
C SER A 542 -23.46 21.51 -1.39
N PRO A 543 -22.57 22.45 -1.71
CA PRO A 543 -22.17 22.70 -3.10
C PRO A 543 -21.68 21.47 -3.83
N ALA A 544 -20.87 20.63 -3.18
CA ALA A 544 -20.39 19.38 -3.74
C ALA A 544 -21.51 18.39 -4.05
N GLU A 545 -22.51 18.26 -3.19
CA GLU A 545 -23.68 17.39 -3.40
C GLU A 545 -24.64 17.92 -4.47
N ARG A 546 -24.57 19.22 -4.78
CA ARG A 546 -25.28 19.82 -5.93
C ARG A 546 -24.56 19.57 -7.27
N GLY A 547 -23.38 18.95 -7.25
CA GLY A 547 -22.59 18.67 -8.43
C GLY A 547 -21.64 19.81 -8.84
N GLU A 548 -21.44 20.80 -7.99
CA GLU A 548 -20.48 21.87 -8.23
C GLU A 548 -19.04 21.31 -8.08
N SER A 549 -18.12 21.87 -8.87
CA SER A 549 -16.70 21.56 -8.79
C SER A 549 -15.90 22.83 -8.64
N PHE A 550 -14.78 22.72 -7.92
CA PHE A 550 -13.87 23.82 -7.66
C PHE A 550 -12.44 23.37 -7.93
N SER A 551 -11.70 24.14 -8.70
CA SER A 551 -10.32 23.83 -9.09
C SER A 551 -9.34 24.83 -8.48
N VAL A 552 -8.32 24.32 -7.81
CA VAL A 552 -7.17 25.12 -7.35
C VAL A 552 -6.02 24.89 -8.32
N PRO A 553 -5.48 25.95 -8.94
CA PRO A 553 -4.32 25.81 -9.82
C PRO A 553 -3.12 25.26 -9.06
N LEU A 554 -2.34 24.40 -9.71
CA LEU A 554 -1.09 23.87 -9.18
C LEU A 554 0.11 24.51 -9.88
N LEU A 555 1.25 24.51 -9.18
CA LEU A 555 2.53 24.80 -9.79
C LEU A 555 2.85 23.66 -10.76
N ALA A 556 3.06 24.00 -12.01
CA ALA A 556 3.40 23.06 -13.06
C ALA A 556 4.77 23.40 -13.65
N ILE A 557 5.53 22.38 -13.99
CA ILE A 557 6.80 22.49 -14.69
C ILE A 557 6.63 22.14 -16.17
N LYS A 558 7.33 22.82 -17.02
CA LYS A 558 7.30 22.58 -18.45
C LYS A 558 8.23 21.42 -18.82
N GLN A 559 7.67 20.36 -19.34
CA GLN A 559 8.39 19.18 -19.84
C GLN A 559 8.18 19.11 -21.37
N GLY A 560 9.15 19.64 -22.12
CA GLY A 560 9.02 19.76 -23.57
C GLY A 560 7.88 20.70 -24.01
N SER A 561 6.80 20.16 -24.59
CA SER A 561 5.60 20.89 -24.99
C SER A 561 4.43 20.81 -24.00
N ILE A 562 4.57 20.05 -22.92
CA ILE A 562 3.50 19.75 -21.95
C ILE A 562 3.86 20.35 -20.59
N PHE A 563 2.83 20.71 -19.81
CA PHE A 563 3.00 21.09 -18.41
C PHE A 563 2.49 19.97 -17.53
N GLU A 564 3.29 19.57 -16.55
CA GLU A 564 2.96 18.55 -15.56
C GLU A 564 3.00 19.16 -14.16
N PRO A 565 2.22 18.63 -13.18
CA PRO A 565 2.33 19.06 -11.79
C PRO A 565 3.77 18.93 -11.29
N PHE A 566 4.25 19.94 -10.59
CA PHE A 566 5.61 19.91 -10.05
C PHE A 566 5.67 18.92 -8.88
N GLU A 567 6.54 17.92 -8.99
CA GLU A 567 6.77 16.86 -8.00
C GLU A 567 8.23 16.85 -7.54
N GLU A 568 8.51 16.20 -6.40
CA GLU A 568 9.87 16.08 -5.84
C GLU A 568 10.86 15.43 -6.82
N THR A 569 10.39 14.49 -7.62
CA THR A 569 11.18 13.81 -8.66
C THR A 569 11.83 14.80 -9.64
N HIS A 570 11.20 15.93 -9.91
CA HIS A 570 11.74 16.98 -10.77
C HIS A 570 12.97 17.69 -10.17
N LEU A 571 13.16 17.59 -8.85
CA LEU A 571 14.33 18.16 -8.18
C LEU A 571 15.60 17.32 -8.36
N LEU A 572 15.43 16.04 -8.68
CA LEU A 572 16.54 15.14 -9.00
C LEU A 572 16.88 15.12 -10.49
N GLU A 573 16.17 15.90 -11.27
CA GLU A 573 16.31 16.02 -12.70
C GLU A 573 17.47 16.93 -13.16
N GLY A 574 18.38 17.48 -12.31
CA GLY A 574 19.62 18.21 -12.63
C GLY A 574 20.84 17.29 -12.84
N GLU A 575 21.87 17.79 -13.46
CA GLU A 575 23.19 17.16 -13.48
C GLU A 575 23.80 17.23 -12.06
N TRP A 576 23.20 16.55 -11.06
CA TRP A 576 23.88 16.43 -9.79
C TRP A 576 24.79 15.21 -9.80
N ARG A 577 25.93 15.35 -9.19
CA ARG A 577 26.89 14.26 -9.05
C ARG A 577 27.27 14.17 -7.58
N LEU A 578 27.24 12.98 -7.03
CA LEU A 578 27.63 12.74 -5.64
C LEU A 578 29.08 13.20 -5.37
N LEU A 579 29.96 13.08 -6.36
CA LEU A 579 31.36 13.49 -6.26
C LEU A 579 31.59 15.01 -6.21
N ASP A 580 30.59 15.82 -6.51
CA ASP A 580 30.65 17.27 -6.36
C ASP A 580 30.50 17.72 -4.91
N TYR A 581 30.10 16.80 -4.04
CA TYR A 581 29.90 17.02 -2.61
C TYR A 581 31.02 16.44 -1.76
N SER A 582 31.18 16.96 -0.53
CA SER A 582 32.25 16.51 0.36
C SER A 582 32.07 15.04 0.76
N LEU A 583 33.08 14.23 0.46
CA LEU A 583 33.19 12.83 0.88
C LEU A 583 33.82 12.66 2.27
N GLU A 584 34.32 13.77 2.88
CA GLU A 584 35.01 13.70 4.15
C GLU A 584 34.03 13.63 5.31
N LEU A 585 34.22 12.66 6.18
CA LEU A 585 33.50 12.52 7.43
C LEU A 585 34.28 13.21 8.57
N SER A 586 33.63 14.15 9.24
CA SER A 586 34.15 14.81 10.43
C SER A 586 34.16 13.87 11.65
N ASP A 587 34.82 14.28 12.75
CA ASP A 587 34.80 13.53 14.00
C ASP A 587 33.41 13.48 14.66
N ALA A 588 32.54 14.43 14.34
CA ALA A 588 31.16 14.42 14.81
C ALA A 588 30.28 13.39 14.01
N GLU A 589 30.50 13.29 12.69
CA GLU A 589 29.76 12.38 11.82
C GLU A 589 30.21 10.92 12.01
N PHE A 590 31.52 10.71 12.20
CA PHE A 590 32.09 9.39 12.44
C PHE A 590 33.20 9.48 13.53
N PRO A 591 32.84 9.37 14.82
CA PRO A 591 33.82 9.38 15.93
C PRO A 591 34.81 8.23 15.80
N LYS A 592 36.09 8.47 16.18
CA LYS A 592 37.14 7.44 16.14
C LYS A 592 36.70 6.19 16.92
N PRO A 593 36.70 5.01 16.28
CA PRO A 593 36.34 3.77 16.96
C PRO A 593 37.35 3.46 18.13
N ALA A 594 36.81 3.22 19.29
CA ALA A 594 37.66 2.81 20.43
C ALA A 594 37.80 1.26 20.44
N ILE A 595 38.86 0.75 19.86
CA ILE A 595 39.20 -0.67 19.99
C ILE A 595 39.71 -0.91 21.42
N ARG A 596 38.83 -1.31 22.33
CA ARG A 596 39.22 -1.75 23.66
C ARG A 596 39.52 -3.24 23.64
N ALA A 597 40.80 -3.57 23.61
CA ALA A 597 41.27 -4.90 23.95
C ALA A 597 41.21 -5.07 25.46
N GLN A 598 40.09 -5.54 26.00
CA GLN A 598 40.04 -6.20 27.34
C GLN A 598 38.70 -6.92 27.47
N GLY A 599 38.77 -8.24 27.81
CA GLY A 599 37.65 -9.09 28.16
C GLY A 599 36.83 -8.52 29.31
N GLY A 600 35.57 -8.24 29.06
CA GLY A 600 34.62 -7.76 30.04
C GLY A 600 33.75 -8.90 30.57
N ARG A 601 33.69 -9.00 31.87
CA ARG A 601 32.87 -9.92 32.64
C ARG A 601 31.40 -9.50 32.56
N ILE A 602 30.53 -10.44 32.18
CA ILE A 602 29.07 -10.26 32.28
C ILE A 602 28.70 -10.35 33.78
N VAL A 603 28.13 -9.28 34.31
CA VAL A 603 27.50 -9.25 35.63
C VAL A 603 26.01 -9.06 35.44
N LEU A 604 25.25 -10.11 35.73
CA LEU A 604 23.81 -10.06 35.90
C LEU A 604 23.49 -9.43 37.27
N LYS A 605 22.83 -8.28 37.24
CA LYS A 605 22.19 -7.72 38.44
C LYS A 605 20.83 -7.13 38.00
N ASP A 606 19.79 -7.75 38.57
CA ASP A 606 18.40 -7.30 38.68
C ASP A 606 17.72 -6.79 37.36
N GLU A 607 16.97 -7.69 36.72
CA GLU A 607 15.79 -7.50 35.84
C GLU A 607 15.70 -6.29 34.89
N HIS A 608 16.75 -5.56 34.61
CA HIS A 608 16.75 -4.48 33.62
C HIS A 608 17.95 -4.59 32.68
N VAL A 609 17.67 -5.08 31.48
CA VAL A 609 18.57 -4.98 30.32
C VAL A 609 18.45 -3.58 29.76
N ARG A 610 19.44 -2.73 30.02
CA ARG A 610 19.56 -1.42 29.39
C ARG A 610 20.40 -1.49 28.12
N PHE A 611 20.13 -0.64 27.22
CA PHE A 611 20.58 -0.29 25.90
C PHE A 611 22.10 -0.38 25.53
N GLU A 612 22.91 -1.01 26.25
CA GLU A 612 24.31 -1.25 25.88
C GLU A 612 24.49 -2.45 24.92
N HIS A 613 23.40 -3.06 24.53
CA HIS A 613 23.40 -4.32 23.77
C HIS A 613 23.71 -4.17 22.26
N ILE A 614 23.49 -3.02 21.66
CA ILE A 614 23.74 -2.83 20.21
C ILE A 614 25.25 -2.74 19.94
N GLU A 615 25.99 -2.01 20.75
CA GLU A 615 27.45 -1.95 20.63
C GLU A 615 28.13 -3.32 20.87
N GLN A 616 27.54 -4.16 21.73
CA GLN A 616 28.11 -5.52 21.99
C GLN A 616 27.82 -6.49 20.82
N ILE A 617 26.68 -6.40 20.18
CA ILE A 617 26.35 -7.23 18.99
C ILE A 617 27.22 -6.82 17.80
N GLU A 618 27.37 -5.52 17.56
CA GLU A 618 28.29 -5.00 16.54
C GLU A 618 29.72 -5.43 16.83
N HIS A 619 30.14 -5.39 18.08
CA HIS A 619 31.45 -5.85 18.52
C HIS A 619 31.67 -7.34 18.27
N GLN A 620 30.67 -8.19 18.56
CA GLN A 620 30.76 -9.63 18.31
C GLN A 620 30.75 -9.95 16.81
N LEU A 621 29.89 -9.31 16.01
CA LEU A 621 29.85 -9.51 14.57
C LEU A 621 31.12 -9.01 13.89
N ALA A 622 31.68 -7.88 14.31
CA ALA A 622 32.95 -7.38 13.81
C ALA A 622 34.13 -8.31 14.18
N MET A 623 34.13 -8.91 15.38
CA MET A 623 35.17 -9.88 15.77
C MET A 623 35.11 -11.19 14.97
N PHE A 624 33.93 -11.66 14.57
CA PHE A 624 33.80 -12.86 13.70
C PHE A 624 34.31 -12.63 12.30
N ASP A 625 34.14 -11.41 11.76
CA ASP A 625 34.65 -11.03 10.42
C ASP A 625 36.14 -10.67 10.42
N TYR A 626 36.71 -10.37 11.57
CA TYR A 626 38.13 -9.92 11.74
C TYR A 626 39.16 -11.02 11.51
N GLN A 627 38.77 -12.28 11.43
CA GLN A 627 39.69 -13.39 11.16
C GLN A 627 40.05 -13.57 9.68
N SER A 628 39.60 -12.70 8.82
CA SER A 628 39.90 -12.71 7.39
C SER A 628 40.82 -11.54 7.01
N ASP A 629 41.77 -11.76 6.10
CA ASP A 629 42.67 -10.75 5.49
C ASP A 629 41.88 -9.71 4.65
N HIS A 630 40.91 -9.02 5.26
CA HIS A 630 40.13 -8.00 4.58
C HIS A 630 40.90 -6.69 4.46
N ASP A 631 41.01 -6.21 3.26
CA ASP A 631 41.66 -4.94 2.90
C ASP A 631 40.64 -3.80 2.67
N GLN A 632 41.15 -2.63 2.30
CA GLN A 632 40.33 -1.47 1.96
C GLN A 632 39.35 -1.80 0.81
N LEU A 633 39.78 -2.58 -0.17
CA LEU A 633 38.94 -2.90 -1.34
C LEU A 633 37.73 -3.75 -0.92
N TRP A 634 37.96 -4.70 -0.03
CA TRP A 634 36.86 -5.50 0.54
C TRP A 634 35.87 -4.62 1.31
N LEU A 635 36.35 -3.67 2.14
CA LEU A 635 35.49 -2.77 2.89
C LEU A 635 34.64 -1.89 1.97
N VAL A 636 35.26 -1.33 0.92
CA VAL A 636 34.55 -0.51 -0.07
C VAL A 636 33.47 -1.35 -0.81
N SER A 637 33.84 -2.56 -1.23
CA SER A 637 32.87 -3.47 -1.89
C SER A 637 31.74 -3.91 -0.95
N TRP A 638 32.02 -4.04 0.35
CA TRP A 638 30.99 -4.32 1.35
C TRP A 638 30.05 -3.11 1.53
N LEU A 639 30.60 -1.91 1.66
CA LEU A 639 29.84 -0.67 1.75
C LEU A 639 28.95 -0.47 0.52
N GLU A 640 29.50 -0.67 -0.68
CA GLU A 640 28.79 -0.54 -1.95
C GLU A 640 27.55 -1.44 -2.05
N ARG A 641 27.69 -2.69 -1.58
CA ARG A 641 26.56 -3.66 -1.54
C ARG A 641 25.51 -3.34 -0.47
N ASN A 642 25.89 -2.63 0.58
CA ASN A 642 25.01 -2.34 1.73
C ASN A 642 24.50 -0.90 1.76
N LEU A 643 24.86 -0.06 0.76
CA LEU A 643 24.37 1.30 0.58
C LEU A 643 23.66 1.38 -0.78
N TYR A 644 22.36 1.50 -0.73
CA TYR A 644 21.53 1.56 -1.93
C TYR A 644 20.91 2.95 -2.10
N ASP A 645 21.05 3.54 -3.29
CA ASP A 645 20.30 4.72 -3.73
C ASP A 645 20.17 4.68 -5.25
N GLU A 646 18.95 4.62 -5.75
CA GLU A 646 18.62 4.54 -7.17
C GLU A 646 19.06 5.77 -7.98
N SER A 647 19.23 6.91 -7.32
CA SER A 647 19.60 8.16 -7.97
C SER A 647 21.12 8.31 -8.19
N ILE A 648 21.93 7.35 -7.70
CA ILE A 648 23.39 7.43 -7.74
C ILE A 648 23.94 6.30 -8.63
N ILE A 649 24.82 6.66 -9.55
CA ILE A 649 25.50 5.69 -10.43
C ILE A 649 26.42 4.79 -9.60
N PRO A 650 26.47 3.46 -9.85
CA PRO A 650 27.35 2.54 -9.13
C PRO A 650 28.82 2.97 -9.12
N ASP A 651 29.38 3.37 -10.27
CA ASP A 651 30.80 3.79 -10.37
C ASP A 651 31.08 5.05 -9.54
N GLU A 652 30.15 5.98 -9.52
CA GLU A 652 30.27 7.20 -8.72
C GLU A 652 30.14 6.92 -7.23
N LYS A 653 29.21 6.03 -6.86
CA LYS A 653 29.07 5.54 -5.48
C LYS A 653 30.36 4.85 -5.02
N ALA A 654 30.89 3.95 -5.83
CA ALA A 654 32.15 3.26 -5.52
C ALA A 654 33.31 4.24 -5.37
N ALA A 655 33.42 5.24 -6.26
CA ALA A 655 34.46 6.28 -6.18
C ALA A 655 34.30 7.14 -4.92
N PHE A 656 33.07 7.54 -4.57
CA PHE A 656 32.76 8.28 -3.34
C PHE A 656 33.14 7.49 -2.10
N LEU A 657 32.71 6.24 -2.00
CA LEU A 657 32.98 5.36 -0.85
C LEU A 657 34.47 5.09 -0.71
N ASN A 658 35.18 4.82 -1.81
CA ASN A 658 36.63 4.63 -1.79
C ASN A 658 37.35 5.92 -1.39
N GLY A 659 36.92 7.07 -1.89
CA GLY A 659 37.44 8.38 -1.50
C GLY A 659 37.25 8.68 -0.03
N ALA A 660 36.05 8.39 0.52
CA ALA A 660 35.73 8.59 1.92
C ALA A 660 36.59 7.68 2.84
N VAL A 661 36.71 6.40 2.50
CA VAL A 661 37.57 5.47 3.26
C VAL A 661 39.03 5.90 3.17
N THR A 662 39.50 6.31 2.00
CA THR A 662 40.88 6.81 1.82
C THR A 662 41.11 8.09 2.63
N ALA A 663 40.14 9.01 2.68
CA ALA A 663 40.24 10.21 3.52
C ALA A 663 40.27 9.89 5.01
N LEU A 664 39.48 8.93 5.49
CA LEU A 664 39.52 8.47 6.86
C LEU A 664 40.87 7.89 7.25
N ILE A 665 41.49 7.13 6.37
CA ILE A 665 42.84 6.55 6.59
C ILE A 665 43.89 7.65 6.49
N GLY A 666 43.91 8.40 5.39
CA GLY A 666 44.99 9.32 5.09
C GLY A 666 44.96 10.63 5.87
N LYS A 667 43.77 11.23 6.07
CA LYS A 667 43.62 12.53 6.74
C LYS A 667 43.35 12.41 8.25
N ARG A 668 42.58 11.38 8.65
CA ARG A 668 42.21 11.20 10.04
C ARG A 668 43.02 10.13 10.75
N GLY A 669 43.93 9.46 10.04
CA GLY A 669 44.86 8.48 10.60
C GLY A 669 44.17 7.24 11.24
N LEU A 670 42.99 6.88 10.69
CA LEU A 670 42.31 5.64 11.11
C LEU A 670 42.96 4.45 10.39
N THR A 671 43.05 3.32 11.06
CA THR A 671 43.54 2.09 10.45
C THR A 671 42.40 1.35 9.77
N ILE A 672 42.72 0.49 8.80
CA ILE A 672 41.72 -0.33 8.14
C ILE A 672 41.00 -1.25 9.13
N GLU A 673 41.72 -1.73 10.14
CA GLU A 673 41.16 -2.55 11.21
C GLU A 673 40.12 -1.76 12.06
N GLU A 674 40.37 -0.49 12.34
CA GLU A 674 39.40 0.38 13.04
C GLU A 674 38.13 0.58 12.19
N LEU A 675 38.30 0.73 10.89
CA LEU A 675 37.18 0.90 9.95
C LEU A 675 36.37 -0.39 9.77
N LEU A 676 37.04 -1.53 9.62
CA LEU A 676 36.40 -2.85 9.57
C LEU A 676 35.63 -3.17 10.84
N TYR A 677 36.22 -2.85 11.99
CA TYR A 677 35.58 -2.99 13.27
C TYR A 677 34.29 -2.18 13.39
N ALA A 678 34.28 -0.94 12.85
CA ALA A 678 33.15 -0.03 12.91
C ALA A 678 32.36 0.04 11.59
N LYS A 679 32.46 -0.96 10.72
CA LYS A 679 31.86 -0.94 9.37
C LYS A 679 30.38 -0.59 9.33
N PHE A 680 29.58 -1.04 10.31
CA PHE A 680 28.14 -0.73 10.36
C PHE A 680 27.89 0.75 10.70
N ARG A 681 28.62 1.30 11.65
CA ARG A 681 28.57 2.74 11.99
C ARG A 681 29.10 3.60 10.84
N LEU A 682 30.12 3.12 10.13
CA LEU A 682 30.66 3.78 8.94
C LEU A 682 29.61 3.80 7.82
N ARG A 683 28.91 2.69 7.60
CA ARG A 683 27.79 2.62 6.65
C ARG A 683 26.74 3.69 6.97
N GLU A 684 26.25 3.76 8.21
CA GLU A 684 25.23 4.74 8.60
C GLU A 684 25.70 6.20 8.48
N ALA A 685 26.99 6.46 8.75
CA ALA A 685 27.56 7.80 8.59
C ALA A 685 27.62 8.19 7.10
N LEU A 686 28.02 7.25 6.24
CA LEU A 686 28.10 7.47 4.79
C LEU A 686 26.70 7.59 4.17
N GLU A 687 25.73 6.79 4.63
CA GLU A 687 24.35 6.88 4.19
C GLU A 687 23.77 8.26 4.48
N ARG A 688 23.92 8.77 5.69
CA ARG A 688 23.52 10.14 6.05
C ARG A 688 24.23 11.18 5.20
N LYS A 689 25.52 11.02 4.99
CA LYS A 689 26.32 11.94 4.16
C LYS A 689 25.84 12.00 2.71
N MET A 690 25.48 10.85 2.14
CA MET A 690 24.91 10.75 0.79
C MET A 690 23.52 11.39 0.73
N GLN A 691 22.69 11.19 1.75
CA GLN A 691 21.36 11.81 1.85
C GLN A 691 21.47 13.35 1.99
N ASP A 692 22.39 13.85 2.81
CA ASP A 692 22.62 15.29 2.95
C ASP A 692 23.07 15.91 1.63
N ALA A 693 23.97 15.25 0.90
CA ALA A 693 24.42 15.69 -0.43
C ALA A 693 23.25 15.73 -1.43
N LYS A 694 22.39 14.72 -1.40
CA LYS A 694 21.18 14.65 -2.23
C LYS A 694 20.21 15.79 -1.92
N GLN A 695 19.94 16.07 -0.65
CA GLN A 695 19.09 17.17 -0.22
C GLN A 695 19.66 18.52 -0.64
N GLU A 696 20.95 18.71 -0.50
CA GLU A 696 21.61 19.94 -0.94
C GLU A 696 21.54 20.09 -2.47
N ALA A 697 21.72 18.99 -3.23
CA ALA A 697 21.53 18.97 -4.68
C ALA A 697 20.11 19.38 -5.07
N MET A 698 19.10 18.77 -4.44
CA MET A 698 17.70 19.09 -4.67
C MET A 698 17.40 20.58 -4.41
N LYS A 699 17.93 21.12 -3.32
CA LYS A 699 17.78 22.54 -2.99
C LYS A 699 18.40 23.45 -4.04
N ASN A 700 19.58 23.12 -4.55
CA ASN A 700 20.27 23.88 -5.60
C ASN A 700 19.51 23.83 -6.93
N VAL A 701 18.99 22.65 -7.29
CA VAL A 701 18.15 22.46 -8.48
C VAL A 701 16.87 23.27 -8.36
N TYR A 702 16.20 23.24 -7.21
CA TYR A 702 15.00 24.03 -6.97
C TYR A 702 15.27 25.52 -7.19
N GLN A 703 16.34 26.05 -6.61
CA GLN A 703 16.73 27.44 -6.80
C GLN A 703 17.02 27.78 -8.27
N THR A 704 17.72 26.89 -8.96
CA THR A 704 18.03 27.07 -10.38
C THR A 704 16.78 27.05 -11.26
N LEU A 705 15.88 26.12 -11.01
CA LEU A 705 14.62 25.98 -11.73
C LEU A 705 13.71 27.20 -11.54
N MET A 706 13.72 27.80 -10.34
CA MET A 706 12.93 29.01 -10.03
C MET A 706 13.45 30.28 -10.72
N VAL A 707 14.72 30.33 -11.10
CA VAL A 707 15.34 31.52 -11.75
C VAL A 707 15.09 31.50 -13.26
N VAL A 708 14.85 30.37 -13.89
CA VAL A 708 14.65 30.27 -15.34
C VAL A 708 13.24 30.72 -15.70
N GLU A 709 13.12 31.83 -16.41
CA GLU A 709 11.83 32.35 -16.91
C GLU A 709 11.11 31.29 -17.78
N ASN A 710 9.81 31.05 -17.50
CA ASN A 710 8.89 30.15 -18.21
C ASN A 710 9.02 28.64 -17.97
N ASN A 711 9.83 28.18 -17.03
CA ASN A 711 9.84 26.76 -16.63
C ASN A 711 8.68 26.40 -15.73
N PHE A 712 8.20 27.36 -14.95
CA PHE A 712 7.07 27.16 -14.07
C PHE A 712 5.88 28.03 -14.48
N SER A 713 4.70 27.46 -14.33
CA SER A 713 3.44 28.19 -14.50
C SER A 713 2.42 27.67 -13.52
N VAL A 714 1.68 28.59 -12.89
CA VAL A 714 0.51 28.19 -12.09
C VAL A 714 -0.63 27.91 -13.06
N ARG A 715 -1.10 26.68 -13.12
CA ARG A 715 -2.04 26.20 -14.14
C ARG A 715 -3.27 25.54 -13.53
N SER A 716 -4.41 25.85 -14.12
CA SER A 716 -5.70 25.28 -13.73
C SER A 716 -6.03 23.97 -14.47
N ASP A 717 -5.45 23.74 -15.65
CA ASP A 717 -5.66 22.52 -16.44
C ASP A 717 -4.99 21.27 -15.84
N VAL A 718 -3.94 21.46 -15.05
CA VAL A 718 -3.32 20.44 -14.20
C VAL A 718 -3.66 20.66 -12.73
N GLY A 719 -4.65 21.52 -12.44
CA GLY A 719 -5.04 21.91 -11.10
C GLY A 719 -5.71 20.79 -10.31
N MET A 720 -5.68 20.94 -9.01
CA MET A 720 -6.40 20.05 -8.10
C MET A 720 -7.90 20.36 -8.13
N VAL A 721 -8.73 19.37 -8.40
CA VAL A 721 -10.19 19.53 -8.48
C VAL A 721 -10.85 18.98 -7.23
N PHE A 722 -11.56 19.85 -6.51
CA PHE A 722 -12.48 19.49 -5.45
C PHE A 722 -13.88 19.25 -6.04
N GLN A 723 -14.40 18.04 -5.84
CA GLN A 723 -15.72 17.64 -6.29
C GLN A 723 -16.29 16.58 -5.35
N ASN A 724 -17.56 16.29 -5.45
CA ASN A 724 -18.20 15.29 -4.59
C ASN A 724 -17.45 13.95 -4.63
N GLY A 725 -17.24 13.34 -3.47
CA GLY A 725 -16.48 12.10 -3.32
C GLY A 725 -14.95 12.25 -3.35
N ARG A 726 -14.42 13.47 -3.42
CA ARG A 726 -12.96 13.76 -3.40
C ARG A 726 -12.54 14.63 -2.22
N TYR A 727 -12.98 14.29 -1.03
CA TYR A 727 -12.56 14.96 0.19
C TYR A 727 -12.20 13.91 1.25
N ALA A 728 -10.94 13.82 1.60
CA ALA A 728 -10.43 12.86 2.57
C ALA A 728 -10.14 13.57 3.90
N TYR A 729 -10.59 12.99 4.98
CA TYR A 729 -10.36 13.46 6.35
C TYR A 729 -10.29 12.25 7.29
N ASP A 730 -9.76 12.44 8.49
CA ASP A 730 -9.68 11.40 9.54
C ASP A 730 -10.83 11.52 10.53
N SER A 731 -11.23 12.75 10.84
CA SER A 731 -12.31 13.06 11.77
C SER A 731 -13.25 14.10 11.18
N ILE A 732 -14.49 14.08 11.61
CA ILE A 732 -15.49 15.08 11.21
C ILE A 732 -15.61 16.09 12.35
N TYR A 733 -15.70 17.35 11.99
CA TYR A 733 -16.05 18.39 12.94
C TYR A 733 -17.43 18.12 13.54
N SER A 734 -17.48 17.97 14.85
CA SER A 734 -18.69 17.71 15.63
C SER A 734 -18.93 18.75 16.74
N GLY A 735 -18.35 19.94 16.59
CA GLY A 735 -18.46 21.01 17.54
C GLY A 735 -19.87 21.61 17.66
N SER A 736 -20.08 22.39 18.70
CA SER A 736 -21.36 23.03 18.99
C SER A 736 -21.69 24.25 18.09
N ILE A 737 -20.70 24.80 17.43
CA ILE A 737 -20.81 25.97 16.56
C ILE A 737 -20.98 25.52 15.11
N GLU A 738 -22.06 25.94 14.47
CA GLU A 738 -22.27 25.69 13.05
C GLU A 738 -21.35 26.58 12.19
N LEU A 739 -20.62 25.94 11.27
CA LEU A 739 -19.75 26.61 10.30
C LEU A 739 -20.38 26.52 8.90
N PRO A 740 -21.21 27.49 8.51
CA PRO A 740 -21.92 27.43 7.23
C PRO A 740 -20.98 27.60 6.04
N LYS A 741 -21.49 27.35 4.83
CA LYS A 741 -20.84 27.56 3.54
C LYS A 741 -19.62 26.63 3.27
N HIS A 742 -19.41 25.58 4.04
CA HIS A 742 -18.39 24.60 3.67
C HIS A 742 -18.76 23.89 2.35
N PHE A 743 -17.80 23.71 1.47
CA PHE A 743 -18.04 23.14 0.13
C PHE A 743 -18.54 21.70 0.19
N PHE A 744 -18.01 20.91 1.10
CA PHE A 744 -18.46 19.53 1.37
C PHE A 744 -19.48 19.48 2.51
N PRO A 745 -20.31 18.42 2.57
CA PRO A 745 -21.30 18.29 3.63
C PRO A 745 -20.69 18.14 5.02
N GLN A 746 -19.43 17.75 5.08
CA GLN A 746 -18.69 17.52 6.33
C GLN A 746 -17.41 18.33 6.33
N ILE A 747 -16.99 18.81 7.48
CA ILE A 747 -15.73 19.53 7.68
C ILE A 747 -14.76 18.56 8.33
N GLY A 748 -13.66 18.24 7.62
CA GLY A 748 -12.67 17.29 8.10
C GLY A 748 -11.64 17.91 9.03
N ASN A 749 -11.22 17.18 10.06
CA ASN A 749 -10.08 17.46 10.95
C ASN A 749 -10.05 18.89 11.54
N LEU A 750 -11.21 19.46 11.86
CA LEU A 750 -11.32 20.76 12.50
C LEU A 750 -11.75 20.59 13.97
N HIS A 751 -11.09 21.29 14.88
CA HIS A 751 -11.34 21.27 16.31
C HIS A 751 -11.93 22.59 16.78
N GLU A 752 -12.79 22.58 17.81
CA GLU A 752 -13.46 23.78 18.36
C GLU A 752 -12.51 24.77 19.04
N LYS A 753 -11.19 24.53 19.04
CA LYS A 753 -10.20 25.41 19.68
C LYS A 753 -8.97 25.57 18.79
N GLY A 754 -8.38 26.75 18.85
CA GLY A 754 -7.14 27.05 18.13
C GLY A 754 -7.34 27.96 16.94
N GLU A 755 -6.22 28.41 16.36
CA GLU A 755 -6.18 29.41 15.27
C GLU A 755 -6.91 28.94 14.00
N GLU A 756 -6.87 27.64 13.71
CA GLU A 756 -7.59 27.08 12.56
C GLU A 756 -9.10 27.20 12.70
N PHE A 757 -9.62 26.96 13.91
CA PHE A 757 -11.05 27.09 14.17
C PHE A 757 -11.49 28.55 14.10
N GLU A 758 -10.73 29.46 14.69
CA GLU A 758 -11.04 30.92 14.65
C GLU A 758 -11.02 31.41 13.20
N CYS A 759 -10.05 30.96 12.40
CA CYS A 759 -9.98 31.27 10.97
C CYS A 759 -11.19 30.72 10.21
N ALA A 760 -11.53 29.45 10.41
CA ALA A 760 -12.67 28.81 9.78
C ALA A 760 -13.99 29.51 10.17
N HIS A 761 -14.15 29.83 11.46
CA HIS A 761 -15.32 30.55 11.97
C HIS A 761 -15.44 31.95 11.34
N PHE A 762 -14.34 32.70 11.30
CA PHE A 762 -14.32 34.02 10.68
C PHE A 762 -14.67 33.96 9.19
N ILE A 763 -14.08 33.01 8.45
CA ILE A 763 -14.37 32.81 7.03
C ILE A 763 -15.84 32.41 6.81
N ALA A 764 -16.36 31.51 7.64
CA ALA A 764 -17.70 30.97 7.48
C ALA A 764 -18.80 32.01 7.81
N THR A 765 -18.53 32.89 8.79
CA THR A 765 -19.58 33.75 9.39
C THR A 765 -19.39 35.24 9.13
N GLU A 766 -18.18 35.77 9.18
CA GLU A 766 -17.88 37.20 9.22
C GLU A 766 -17.28 37.74 7.92
N LEU A 767 -16.51 36.91 7.17
CA LEU A 767 -15.84 37.37 5.96
C LEU A 767 -16.83 37.65 4.82
N PRO A 768 -16.98 38.91 4.35
CA PRO A 768 -17.95 39.21 3.30
C PRO A 768 -17.48 38.65 1.95
N GLY A 769 -18.44 38.22 1.12
CA GLY A 769 -18.19 37.77 -0.24
C GLY A 769 -17.78 36.30 -0.38
N VAL A 770 -17.63 35.58 0.72
CA VAL A 770 -17.36 34.14 0.69
C VAL A 770 -18.61 33.40 0.23
N GLN A 771 -18.52 32.73 -0.92
CA GLN A 771 -19.56 31.87 -1.43
C GLN A 771 -19.53 30.50 -0.76
N TYR A 772 -18.33 29.91 -0.66
CA TYR A 772 -18.02 28.67 0.07
C TYR A 772 -16.54 28.64 0.43
N TRP A 773 -16.19 27.77 1.34
CA TRP A 773 -14.81 27.53 1.78
C TRP A 773 -14.57 26.04 1.96
N ILE A 774 -13.31 25.64 2.00
CA ILE A 774 -12.88 24.25 2.16
C ILE A 774 -11.79 24.20 3.23
N ARG A 775 -11.94 23.30 4.19
CA ARG A 775 -10.82 22.92 5.07
C ARG A 775 -9.89 22.01 4.31
N ASN A 776 -8.68 22.45 3.99
CA ASN A 776 -7.66 21.62 3.37
C ASN A 776 -7.03 20.71 4.44
N VAL A 777 -7.40 19.46 4.46
CA VAL A 777 -6.90 18.48 5.44
C VAL A 777 -5.50 18.03 5.03
N GLU A 778 -4.53 18.20 5.91
CA GLU A 778 -3.12 17.91 5.63
C GLU A 778 -2.85 16.43 5.32
N ARG A 779 -1.84 16.19 4.51
CA ARG A 779 -1.28 14.85 4.22
C ARG A 779 -2.29 13.83 3.69
N LYS A 780 -3.32 14.27 2.98
CA LYS A 780 -4.28 13.40 2.30
C LYS A 780 -4.00 13.39 0.79
N PRO A 781 -4.32 12.30 0.09
CA PRO A 781 -4.17 12.24 -1.37
C PRO A 781 -4.99 13.30 -2.11
N THR A 782 -6.03 13.83 -1.44
CA THR A 782 -6.92 14.87 -1.96
C THR A 782 -6.64 16.24 -1.33
N SER A 783 -5.50 16.43 -0.68
CA SER A 783 -5.08 17.70 -0.11
C SER A 783 -4.34 18.54 -1.12
N PHE A 784 -4.61 19.81 -1.13
CA PHE A 784 -3.75 20.77 -1.80
C PHE A 784 -2.44 20.92 -1.02
N SER A 785 -1.32 20.75 -1.68
CA SER A 785 0.00 20.96 -1.11
C SER A 785 0.86 21.84 -2.04
N LEU A 786 1.65 22.68 -1.43
CA LEU A 786 2.69 23.42 -2.13
C LEU A 786 4.00 22.65 -1.94
N GLN A 787 4.67 22.34 -3.04
CA GLN A 787 5.99 21.75 -3.01
C GLN A 787 7.01 22.82 -2.65
N THR A 788 7.86 22.53 -1.68
CA THR A 788 8.96 23.40 -1.24
C THR A 788 10.28 22.65 -1.34
N SER A 789 11.39 23.39 -1.26
CA SER A 789 12.76 22.81 -1.28
C SER A 789 13.20 22.23 0.07
N THR A 790 12.33 22.19 1.07
CA THR A 790 12.64 21.70 2.42
C THR A 790 11.70 20.58 2.82
#